data_5d64203a94fa4917ea59dba7d5b32e4a
#
_entry.id   5d64203a94fa4917ea59dba7d5b32e4a
#
_cell.length_a   1.000
_cell.length_b   1.000
_cell.length_c   1.000
_cell.angle_alpha   90.00
_cell.angle_beta   90.00
_cell.angle_gamma   90.00
#
_symmetry.space_group_name_H-M   'P 1'
#
loop_
_entity.id
_entity.type
_entity.pdbx_description
1 polymer ?
#
loop_
_entity_poly.entity_id
_entity_poly.type
_entity_poly.pdbx_seq_one_letter_code
_entity_poly.pdbx_strand_id
1 'polypeptide(L)'
;MKGILRHEKVWPHQLIDVLVSRILNDSSFDEGFDFSDVIVVLPSLSAAPACAHRLMTMAGAGVLLPLFTTFGDWSRQVGQPFGVETKRYRELLIYHELEQHQWLDQANNWNLAADMAELIGELDLCQPGVDLTFEVLSDRFRQAYQTRSQKLVGFEARLLFDTWSAFAGVREGRVSEQYAYRYRLSLLLEHERRRLYVLKYPELSAVEQSFIESYASRNSVTVLEADVSKASDDVRADFCRAVYQKEAEQPLVKTSETTLREKSPWSSMITYFPAIGLDQEVRAIKIKIQQWLSAGKKNIAIVPFDRKVARRLRALLQQSEILVRDEFGWKMSTTSIAATLIDWLELLGCDFELTKLIRFLKRPAISQMFGVDQLRAALETAVKKNRKRAAAIGFHSIAREIDVDEVREVADKLYEVKCQFINLKSRNHRDWIKFVLASLEFGGIKNILEQDDAGIQLLQLLDTLDAELNYFDQKVNFTAWLDWFKTQLEVSTFKDAQIDSPISFTHLSAARLRSFDGVIFAGADDANFPLAQFKSAHFGDGVRAQLDLRTSEDSISEVKVDLLGFLLSSQTAFVTWQRQKDNEDNLLSPWFEYFRLHHTVLWGDDLKDKEVESRLHSFEASQRKLQSEYKPLPEPNINIIASEIPAQISVSGYQSLLDCPYQFFVRNVLRTREPDSVDEDPSKRELGNVIHKVLEKFHTRYPKCTNVDLEVLQFEMTGIARDAFAMLVGSRGVVHGWMARLHGLFKQYLEWQVQREKEGWTIVEMEADFERNFMTLGGLSIKFFGRVDRIDEYQGVNEDPKRIVIDYKARSKSMLKKLISSYDEHAQLVSYVSLQPDNKTEGMYLSLDKGAVDVVALETHNIGSSIEEHISRLESLFSQIERGVVLPANGVPSICHYCDVQAVCRKDFSWLPK
;
A
#
# COMPACT_ATOMS: atom_id res chain seq x y z
N MET A 1 44.51 36.66 -19.35
CA MET A 1 43.54 36.74 -20.47
C MET A 1 42.20 37.08 -19.85
N LYS A 2 41.41 38.00 -20.47
CA LYS A 2 40.01 38.17 -20.03
C LYS A 2 39.25 36.90 -20.33
N GLY A 3 38.54 36.35 -19.36
CA GLY A 3 37.71 35.15 -19.55
C GLY A 3 36.64 35.38 -20.62
N ILE A 4 36.23 34.36 -21.27
CA ILE A 4 35.22 34.39 -22.35
C ILE A 4 34.06 33.54 -21.91
N LEU A 5 32.86 34.12 -21.85
CA LEU A 5 31.62 33.39 -21.67
C LEU A 5 30.89 33.30 -23.01
N ARG A 6 30.67 32.07 -23.50
CA ARG A 6 29.88 31.81 -24.70
C ARG A 6 28.62 31.07 -24.31
N HIS A 7 27.49 31.57 -24.78
CA HIS A 7 26.21 30.87 -24.67
C HIS A 7 25.69 30.44 -26.04
N GLU A 8 25.34 29.19 -26.18
CA GLU A 8 24.80 28.63 -27.43
C GLU A 8 23.58 27.78 -27.12
N LYS A 9 22.47 28.06 -27.77
CA LYS A 9 21.22 27.28 -27.70
C LYS A 9 21.24 26.20 -28.75
N VAL A 10 21.02 24.94 -28.32
CA VAL A 10 21.16 23.75 -29.13
C VAL A 10 20.01 22.80 -28.87
N TRP A 11 19.53 22.10 -29.89
CA TRP A 11 18.54 21.04 -29.67
C TRP A 11 19.13 19.90 -28.81
N PRO A 12 18.34 19.32 -27.90
CA PRO A 12 18.83 18.31 -26.95
C PRO A 12 19.55 17.14 -27.61
N HIS A 13 19.04 16.62 -28.72
CA HIS A 13 19.64 15.51 -29.46
C HIS A 13 20.93 15.84 -30.19
N GLN A 14 21.26 17.14 -30.37
CA GLN A 14 22.47 17.61 -31.03
C GLN A 14 23.57 18.06 -30.04
N LEU A 15 23.24 18.13 -28.74
CA LEU A 15 24.15 18.71 -27.73
C LEU A 15 25.50 18.03 -27.68
N ILE A 16 25.56 16.69 -27.77
CA ILE A 16 26.82 15.94 -27.73
C ILE A 16 27.65 16.25 -28.97
N ASP A 17 27.06 16.31 -30.15
CA ASP A 17 27.78 16.57 -31.40
C ASP A 17 28.34 18.00 -31.42
N VAL A 18 27.54 18.98 -30.97
CA VAL A 18 27.99 20.36 -30.87
C VAL A 18 29.07 20.51 -29.79
N LEU A 19 28.92 19.86 -28.63
CA LEU A 19 29.95 19.86 -27.57
C LEU A 19 31.30 19.33 -28.12
N VAL A 20 31.26 18.16 -28.73
CA VAL A 20 32.49 17.51 -29.25
C VAL A 20 33.10 18.38 -30.34
N SER A 21 32.31 18.92 -31.26
CA SER A 21 32.80 19.83 -32.31
C SER A 21 33.44 21.08 -31.70
N ARG A 22 32.88 21.64 -30.62
CA ARG A 22 33.47 22.81 -29.93
C ARG A 22 34.77 22.48 -29.23
N ILE A 23 34.83 21.35 -28.52
CA ILE A 23 36.07 20.90 -27.86
C ILE A 23 37.19 20.74 -28.88
N LEU A 24 36.90 20.08 -30.03
CA LEU A 24 37.88 19.88 -31.11
C LEU A 24 38.30 21.21 -31.75
N ASN A 25 37.37 22.14 -32.01
CA ASN A 25 37.70 23.41 -32.65
C ASN A 25 38.43 24.41 -31.75
N ASP A 26 38.17 24.37 -30.44
CA ASP A 26 38.79 25.28 -29.46
C ASP A 26 40.21 24.77 -29.02
N SER A 27 40.61 23.56 -29.46
CA SER A 27 41.95 22.98 -29.19
C SER A 27 42.91 23.23 -30.34
N SER A 28 44.12 23.70 -30.04
CA SER A 28 45.16 23.81 -31.01
C SER A 28 45.75 22.44 -31.34
N PHE A 29 45.71 22.02 -32.62
CA PHE A 29 46.15 20.70 -33.09
C PHE A 29 47.65 20.40 -32.92
N ASP A 30 48.47 21.33 -32.39
CA ASP A 30 49.89 21.17 -32.27
C ASP A 30 50.38 20.26 -31.13
N GLU A 31 49.49 19.87 -30.18
CA GLU A 31 49.85 19.09 -29.01
C GLU A 31 49.19 17.70 -28.92
N GLY A 32 48.56 17.22 -30.00
CA GLY A 32 47.84 15.94 -30.01
C GLY A 32 46.44 16.10 -29.41
N PHE A 33 45.70 14.95 -29.27
CA PHE A 33 44.32 14.94 -28.71
C PHE A 33 44.31 14.78 -27.20
N ASP A 34 45.02 15.73 -26.48
CA ASP A 34 44.98 15.80 -25.02
C ASP A 34 43.97 16.88 -24.54
N PHE A 35 42.89 16.39 -23.93
CA PHE A 35 41.84 17.27 -23.35
C PHE A 35 41.82 17.24 -21.81
N SER A 36 42.91 16.85 -21.16
CA SER A 36 43.01 16.81 -19.69
C SER A 36 42.86 18.20 -19.04
N ASP A 37 43.06 19.28 -19.81
CA ASP A 37 42.84 20.65 -19.43
C ASP A 37 41.38 21.13 -19.61
N VAL A 38 40.49 20.24 -19.93
CA VAL A 38 39.09 20.54 -20.16
C VAL A 38 38.20 19.85 -19.10
N ILE A 39 37.26 20.59 -18.58
CA ILE A 39 36.18 20.06 -17.72
C ILE A 39 34.87 20.16 -18.49
N VAL A 40 34.10 19.08 -18.48
CA VAL A 40 32.76 19.01 -19.05
C VAL A 40 31.77 18.69 -17.94
N VAL A 41 30.94 19.68 -17.59
CA VAL A 41 29.85 19.49 -16.63
C VAL A 41 28.63 18.98 -17.37
N LEU A 42 28.18 17.79 -16.97
CA LEU A 42 27.05 17.08 -17.52
C LEU A 42 25.85 17.16 -16.55
N PRO A 43 24.61 17.06 -17.06
CA PRO A 43 23.42 16.94 -16.22
C PRO A 43 23.38 15.62 -15.42
N SER A 44 24.04 14.58 -15.94
CA SER A 44 24.20 13.28 -15.29
C SER A 44 25.44 12.58 -15.81
N LEU A 45 26.17 11.87 -14.96
CA LEU A 45 27.31 11.06 -15.35
C LEU A 45 26.94 9.90 -16.29
N SER A 46 25.68 9.50 -16.36
CA SER A 46 25.19 8.48 -17.32
C SER A 46 25.42 8.87 -18.78
N ALA A 47 25.59 10.16 -19.07
CA ALA A 47 25.89 10.67 -20.42
C ALA A 47 27.39 10.65 -20.75
N ALA A 48 28.28 10.51 -19.75
CA ALA A 48 29.73 10.56 -19.96
C ALA A 48 30.27 9.52 -20.96
N PRO A 49 29.81 8.24 -20.95
CA PRO A 49 30.25 7.26 -21.93
C PRO A 49 29.91 7.65 -23.39
N ALA A 50 28.72 8.24 -23.59
CA ALA A 50 28.27 8.69 -24.91
C ALA A 50 29.13 9.87 -25.42
N CYS A 51 29.42 10.84 -24.55
CA CYS A 51 30.29 11.95 -24.87
C CYS A 51 31.72 11.49 -25.19
N ALA A 52 32.26 10.61 -24.34
CA ALA A 52 33.61 10.05 -24.55
C ALA A 52 33.70 9.26 -25.88
N HIS A 53 32.74 8.38 -26.15
CA HIS A 53 32.69 7.61 -27.39
C HIS A 53 32.60 8.51 -28.63
N ARG A 54 31.75 9.55 -28.55
CA ARG A 54 31.58 10.48 -29.66
C ARG A 54 32.86 11.29 -29.92
N LEU A 55 33.53 11.72 -28.83
CA LEU A 55 34.78 12.46 -28.92
C LEU A 55 35.89 11.58 -29.57
N MET A 56 36.07 10.36 -29.11
CA MET A 56 37.01 9.40 -29.69
C MET A 56 36.73 9.12 -31.17
N THR A 57 35.45 8.96 -31.51
CA THR A 57 34.99 8.68 -32.89
C THR A 57 35.31 9.86 -33.83
N MET A 58 35.07 11.09 -33.39
CA MET A 58 35.31 12.28 -34.21
C MET A 58 36.78 12.68 -34.27
N ALA A 59 37.56 12.40 -33.23
CA ALA A 59 39.00 12.64 -33.19
C ALA A 59 39.75 11.63 -34.08
N GLY A 60 39.26 10.39 -34.27
CA GLY A 60 39.85 9.37 -35.12
C GLY A 60 41.18 8.77 -34.63
N ALA A 61 41.60 9.05 -33.40
CA ALA A 61 42.83 8.63 -32.76
C ALA A 61 42.67 8.38 -31.26
N GLY A 62 43.72 7.92 -30.59
CA GLY A 62 43.83 7.85 -29.15
C GLY A 62 43.70 9.23 -28.53
N VAL A 63 42.80 9.40 -27.54
CA VAL A 63 42.45 10.68 -26.95
C VAL A 63 42.62 10.59 -25.44
N LEU A 64 43.30 11.57 -24.85
CA LEU A 64 43.18 11.81 -23.41
C LEU A 64 41.89 12.57 -23.15
N LEU A 65 40.95 11.95 -22.45
CA LEU A 65 39.58 12.45 -22.24
C LEU A 65 39.55 13.66 -21.29
N PRO A 66 38.60 14.58 -21.48
CA PRO A 66 38.32 15.63 -20.52
C PRO A 66 37.75 15.03 -19.23
N LEU A 67 37.78 15.80 -18.15
CA LEU A 67 37.09 15.44 -16.94
C LEU A 67 35.56 15.60 -17.15
N PHE A 68 34.84 14.49 -17.31
CA PHE A 68 33.40 14.49 -17.28
C PHE A 68 32.90 14.44 -15.83
N THR A 69 32.08 15.38 -15.42
CA THR A 69 31.61 15.51 -14.03
C THR A 69 30.21 16.13 -14.00
N THR A 70 29.58 16.12 -12.82
CA THR A 70 28.44 16.99 -12.49
C THR A 70 28.90 18.11 -11.56
N PHE A 71 28.13 19.18 -11.40
CA PHE A 71 28.49 20.21 -10.41
C PHE A 71 28.60 19.63 -8.99
N GLY A 72 27.70 18.70 -8.64
CA GLY A 72 27.71 18.01 -7.35
C GLY A 72 28.99 17.22 -7.12
N ASP A 73 29.34 16.34 -8.07
CA ASP A 73 30.52 15.48 -7.93
C ASP A 73 31.84 16.28 -8.03
N TRP A 74 31.88 17.28 -8.89
CA TRP A 74 33.02 18.16 -8.98
C TRP A 74 33.26 18.92 -7.68
N SER A 75 32.21 19.48 -7.07
CA SER A 75 32.31 20.17 -5.78
C SER A 75 32.84 19.26 -4.67
N ARG A 76 32.50 17.98 -4.66
CA ARG A 76 32.93 17.01 -3.62
C ARG A 76 34.42 16.68 -3.69
N GLN A 77 35.12 17.03 -4.78
CA GLN A 77 36.58 16.85 -4.88
C GLN A 77 37.32 17.85 -4.00
N VAL A 78 36.64 18.86 -3.51
CA VAL A 78 37.26 19.92 -2.65
C VAL A 78 36.85 19.68 -1.20
N GLY A 79 37.81 19.68 -0.30
CA GLY A 79 37.61 19.52 1.14
C GLY A 79 36.91 20.72 1.78
N GLN A 80 36.29 20.51 2.92
CA GLN A 80 35.62 21.54 3.71
C GLN A 80 35.96 21.40 5.20
N PRO A 81 36.00 22.51 5.98
CA PRO A 81 36.48 22.49 7.38
C PRO A 81 35.35 22.15 8.38
N PHE A 82 34.14 21.83 7.94
CA PHE A 82 32.99 21.64 8.78
C PHE A 82 32.30 20.30 8.44
N GLY A 83 31.52 19.76 9.40
CA GLY A 83 30.66 18.62 9.19
C GLY A 83 29.44 18.99 8.34
N VAL A 84 28.88 18.01 7.64
CA VAL A 84 27.67 18.20 6.83
C VAL A 84 26.50 17.49 7.49
N GLU A 85 25.39 18.21 7.63
CA GLU A 85 24.11 17.63 8.02
C GLU A 85 23.48 16.95 6.81
N THR A 86 23.22 15.64 6.92
CA THR A 86 22.49 14.94 5.88
C THR A 86 21.01 15.40 5.86
N LYS A 87 20.32 15.20 4.73
CA LYS A 87 18.89 15.51 4.62
C LYS A 87 18.11 14.81 5.73
N ARG A 88 18.37 13.53 6.00
CA ARG A 88 17.73 12.75 7.06
C ARG A 88 17.95 13.30 8.46
N TYR A 89 19.17 13.72 8.77
CA TYR A 89 19.47 14.34 10.05
C TYR A 89 18.65 15.63 10.25
N ARG A 90 18.56 16.45 9.21
CA ARG A 90 17.77 17.69 9.22
C ARG A 90 16.26 17.42 9.35
N GLU A 91 15.72 16.44 8.63
CA GLU A 91 14.33 16.00 8.78
C GLU A 91 14.00 15.60 10.23
N LEU A 92 14.90 14.88 10.89
CA LEU A 92 14.75 14.52 12.29
C LEU A 92 14.77 15.71 13.23
N LEU A 93 15.66 16.68 13.00
CA LEU A 93 15.68 17.92 13.79
C LEU A 93 14.37 18.69 13.66
N ILE A 94 13.89 18.89 12.43
CA ILE A 94 12.63 19.59 12.16
C ILE A 94 11.45 18.83 12.78
N TYR A 95 11.39 17.51 12.61
CA TYR A 95 10.36 16.68 13.23
C TYR A 95 10.30 16.87 14.74
N HIS A 96 11.46 16.90 15.39
CA HIS A 96 11.53 17.06 16.84
C HIS A 96 11.07 18.44 17.31
N GLU A 97 11.44 19.50 16.58
CA GLU A 97 10.95 20.86 16.87
C GLU A 97 9.42 20.95 16.69
N LEU A 98 8.87 20.31 15.65
CA LEU A 98 7.42 20.23 15.44
C LEU A 98 6.70 19.51 16.58
N GLU A 99 7.28 18.41 17.09
CA GLU A 99 6.74 17.66 18.23
C GLU A 99 6.81 18.45 19.55
N GLN A 100 7.91 19.14 19.80
CA GLN A 100 8.07 19.93 21.03
C GLN A 100 7.11 21.12 21.11
N HIS A 101 6.87 21.78 20.01
CA HIS A 101 6.06 22.99 19.97
C HIS A 101 4.58 22.73 19.72
N GLN A 102 4.16 21.50 19.40
CA GLN A 102 2.77 21.10 19.14
C GLN A 102 2.02 22.08 18.23
N TRP A 103 2.68 22.62 17.20
CA TRP A 103 2.12 23.63 16.31
C TRP A 103 0.93 23.14 15.50
N LEU A 104 0.81 21.81 15.32
CA LEU A 104 -0.26 21.19 14.54
C LEU A 104 -0.83 20.00 15.31
N ASP A 105 -2.11 20.06 15.62
CA ASP A 105 -2.88 18.95 16.18
C ASP A 105 -3.10 17.87 15.10
N GLN A 106 -2.69 16.62 15.38
CA GLN A 106 -2.95 15.42 14.57
C GLN A 106 -2.37 15.39 13.14
N ALA A 107 -1.44 16.26 12.80
CA ALA A 107 -0.76 16.22 11.50
C ALA A 107 0.27 15.07 11.44
N ASN A 108 0.52 14.56 10.23
CA ASN A 108 1.64 13.66 9.99
C ASN A 108 2.95 14.47 9.99
N ASN A 109 3.51 14.69 11.18
CA ASN A 109 4.69 15.55 11.38
C ASN A 109 5.93 15.06 10.59
N TRP A 110 6.02 13.77 10.23
CA TRP A 110 7.11 13.25 9.41
C TRP A 110 7.08 13.79 7.99
N ASN A 111 5.93 13.75 7.33
CA ASN A 111 5.80 14.28 5.98
C ASN A 111 6.03 15.79 5.96
N LEU A 112 5.51 16.50 6.96
CA LEU A 112 5.72 17.93 7.07
C LEU A 112 7.20 18.27 7.30
N ALA A 113 7.91 17.53 8.15
CA ALA A 113 9.33 17.74 8.39
C ALA A 113 10.17 17.50 7.11
N ALA A 114 9.81 16.47 6.33
CA ALA A 114 10.47 16.19 5.06
C ALA A 114 10.23 17.32 4.03
N ASP A 115 8.97 17.77 3.91
CA ASP A 115 8.61 18.86 3.00
C ASP A 115 9.26 20.19 3.40
N MET A 116 9.32 20.49 4.70
CA MET A 116 10.03 21.69 5.21
C MET A 116 11.54 21.60 4.98
N ALA A 117 12.15 20.44 5.19
CA ALA A 117 13.57 20.24 4.91
C ALA A 117 13.91 20.49 3.43
N GLU A 118 13.01 20.06 2.53
CA GLU A 118 13.15 20.28 1.09
C GLU A 118 13.02 21.77 0.74
N LEU A 119 11.99 22.43 1.26
CA LEU A 119 11.78 23.87 1.04
C LEU A 119 12.94 24.72 1.54
N ILE A 120 13.48 24.43 2.73
CA ILE A 120 14.67 25.11 3.28
C ILE A 120 15.87 24.88 2.36
N GLY A 121 16.03 23.65 1.86
CA GLY A 121 17.10 23.32 0.91
C GLY A 121 16.99 24.10 -0.41
N GLU A 122 15.77 24.24 -0.95
CA GLU A 122 15.51 25.07 -2.13
C GLU A 122 15.89 26.54 -1.87
N LEU A 123 15.46 27.10 -0.75
CA LEU A 123 15.76 28.48 -0.35
C LEU A 123 17.28 28.72 -0.21
N ASP A 124 18.03 27.78 0.35
CA ASP A 124 19.49 27.85 0.48
C ASP A 124 20.19 27.90 -0.90
N LEU A 125 19.59 27.37 -1.95
CA LEU A 125 20.16 27.35 -3.31
C LEU A 125 19.71 28.53 -4.19
N CYS A 126 18.60 29.20 -3.88
CA CYS A 126 18.02 30.23 -4.73
C CYS A 126 18.66 31.61 -4.56
N GLN A 127 19.45 31.87 -3.50
CA GLN A 127 19.97 33.20 -3.22
C GLN A 127 21.45 33.22 -2.88
N PRO A 128 22.35 33.28 -3.87
CA PRO A 128 23.75 33.58 -3.61
C PRO A 128 23.92 35.06 -3.23
N GLY A 129 24.22 35.33 -1.95
CA GLY A 129 24.68 36.66 -1.51
C GLY A 129 23.59 37.63 -1.04
N VAL A 130 22.34 37.27 -0.94
CA VAL A 130 21.29 38.05 -0.30
C VAL A 130 21.04 37.47 1.10
N ASP A 131 21.26 38.31 2.14
CA ASP A 131 20.78 37.95 3.48
C ASP A 131 19.26 37.92 3.46
N LEU A 132 18.67 36.73 3.50
CA LEU A 132 17.23 36.55 3.58
C LEU A 132 16.77 37.06 4.95
N THR A 133 16.28 38.31 5.00
CA THR A 133 15.72 38.91 6.22
C THR A 133 14.20 38.67 6.24
N PHE A 134 13.63 38.75 7.45
CA PHE A 134 12.18 38.68 7.61
C PHE A 134 11.44 39.75 6.79
N GLU A 135 12.00 40.94 6.67
CA GLU A 135 11.39 42.02 5.89
C GLU A 135 11.37 41.72 4.41
N VAL A 136 12.50 41.25 3.86
CA VAL A 136 12.57 40.83 2.44
C VAL A 136 11.60 39.68 2.14
N LEU A 137 11.54 38.68 2.99
CA LEU A 137 10.62 37.57 2.84
C LEU A 137 9.15 38.03 2.94
N SER A 138 8.85 38.87 3.93
CA SER A 138 7.50 39.42 4.14
C SER A 138 7.04 40.29 2.96
N ASP A 139 7.93 41.06 2.34
CA ASP A 139 7.60 41.90 1.18
C ASP A 139 7.35 41.02 -0.07
N ARG A 140 8.13 39.98 -0.28
CA ARG A 140 7.90 39.01 -1.37
C ARG A 140 6.57 38.29 -1.22
N PHE A 141 6.21 37.87 0.00
CA PHE A 141 4.91 37.29 0.28
C PHE A 141 3.76 38.28 0.04
N ARG A 142 3.93 39.56 0.42
CA ARG A 142 2.92 40.60 0.14
C ARG A 142 2.73 40.82 -1.36
N GLN A 143 3.79 40.80 -2.13
CA GLN A 143 3.70 40.89 -3.60
C GLN A 143 2.99 39.70 -4.22
N ALA A 144 3.23 38.52 -3.69
CA ALA A 144 2.58 37.30 -4.17
C ALA A 144 1.10 37.21 -3.79
N TYR A 145 0.74 37.64 -2.56
CA TYR A 145 -0.61 37.51 -2.01
C TYR A 145 -1.35 38.84 -1.95
N GLN A 146 -1.44 39.55 -3.04
CA GLN A 146 -1.99 40.93 -3.16
C GLN A 146 -3.34 41.17 -2.44
N THR A 147 -4.15 40.14 -2.29
CA THR A 147 -5.52 40.19 -1.72
C THR A 147 -5.68 39.59 -0.34
N ARG A 148 -4.66 38.90 0.21
CA ARG A 148 -4.73 38.28 1.54
C ARG A 148 -4.54 39.29 2.67
N SER A 149 -5.11 38.97 3.85
CA SER A 149 -4.95 39.80 5.03
C SER A 149 -3.47 39.82 5.45
N GLN A 150 -2.96 41.01 5.80
CA GLN A 150 -1.57 41.21 6.24
C GLN A 150 -1.18 40.34 7.44
N LYS A 151 -2.15 39.95 8.29
CA LYS A 151 -1.89 39.06 9.44
C LYS A 151 -1.54 37.64 9.02
N LEU A 152 -2.26 37.08 8.05
CA LEU A 152 -2.00 35.71 7.56
C LEU A 152 -0.67 35.64 6.80
N VAL A 153 -0.43 36.61 5.90
CA VAL A 153 0.80 36.72 5.15
C VAL A 153 2.01 36.88 6.09
N GLY A 154 1.87 37.71 7.13
CA GLY A 154 2.89 37.90 8.14
C GLY A 154 3.18 36.64 8.96
N PHE A 155 2.16 35.82 9.25
CA PHE A 155 2.32 34.55 9.96
C PHE A 155 3.06 33.50 9.10
N GLU A 156 2.66 33.32 7.84
CA GLU A 156 3.33 32.39 6.92
C GLU A 156 4.79 32.78 6.68
N ALA A 157 5.05 34.07 6.42
CA ALA A 157 6.41 34.61 6.26
C ALA A 157 7.26 34.41 7.53
N ARG A 158 6.65 34.61 8.71
CA ARG A 158 7.31 34.43 10.00
C ARG A 158 7.67 32.98 10.27
N LEU A 159 6.71 32.08 10.07
CA LEU A 159 6.93 30.65 10.26
C LEU A 159 8.07 30.15 9.37
N LEU A 160 8.03 30.50 8.08
CA LEU A 160 9.09 30.12 7.15
C LEU A 160 10.45 30.72 7.54
N PHE A 161 10.47 32.00 7.89
CA PHE A 161 11.71 32.68 8.28
C PHE A 161 12.29 32.10 9.57
N ASP A 162 11.45 31.90 10.59
CA ASP A 162 11.90 31.38 11.89
C ASP A 162 12.41 29.94 11.71
N THR A 163 11.73 29.10 10.91
CA THR A 163 12.18 27.75 10.59
C THR A 163 13.48 27.76 9.77
N TRP A 164 13.55 28.55 8.70
CA TRP A 164 14.75 28.66 7.89
C TRP A 164 15.93 29.19 8.70
N SER A 165 15.75 30.25 9.46
CA SER A 165 16.81 30.87 10.28
C SER A 165 17.30 29.96 11.41
N ALA A 166 16.42 29.12 11.94
CA ALA A 166 16.79 28.12 12.93
C ALA A 166 17.76 27.07 12.38
N PHE A 167 17.70 26.79 11.08
CA PHE A 167 18.52 25.79 10.40
C PHE A 167 19.54 26.36 9.41
N ALA A 168 19.57 27.68 9.21
CA ALA A 168 20.56 28.35 8.35
C ALA A 168 21.92 28.50 9.05
N GLY A 169 22.99 28.44 8.25
CA GLY A 169 24.36 28.71 8.72
C GLY A 169 25.03 27.52 9.42
N VAL A 170 26.06 27.85 10.24
CA VAL A 170 26.89 26.87 10.95
C VAL A 170 26.30 26.60 12.33
N ARG A 171 25.87 25.38 12.60
CA ARG A 171 25.37 24.91 13.90
C ARG A 171 26.34 23.85 14.45
N GLU A 172 26.88 24.07 15.63
CA GLU A 172 27.76 23.08 16.29
C GLU A 172 28.91 22.56 15.39
N GLY A 173 29.45 23.44 14.53
CA GLY A 173 30.49 23.04 13.57
C GLY A 173 29.99 22.29 12.34
N ARG A 174 28.70 22.32 12.05
CA ARG A 174 28.05 21.66 10.91
C ARG A 174 27.22 22.63 10.11
N VAL A 175 26.98 22.25 8.88
CA VAL A 175 26.21 23.02 7.91
C VAL A 175 25.30 22.12 7.07
N SER A 176 24.30 22.71 6.43
CA SER A 176 23.49 22.02 5.43
C SER A 176 24.35 21.53 4.26
N GLU A 177 23.89 20.47 3.59
CA GLU A 177 24.48 20.00 2.32
C GLU A 177 24.53 21.15 1.30
N GLN A 178 23.50 21.98 1.23
CA GLN A 178 23.39 23.11 0.32
C GLN A 178 24.42 24.21 0.65
N TYR A 179 24.61 24.51 1.92
CA TYR A 179 25.65 25.46 2.35
C TYR A 179 27.05 24.90 2.03
N ALA A 180 27.28 23.60 2.34
CA ALA A 180 28.55 22.95 2.02
C ALA A 180 28.81 22.95 0.51
N TYR A 181 27.76 22.72 -0.30
CA TYR A 181 27.83 22.77 -1.75
C TYR A 181 28.26 24.18 -2.26
N ARG A 182 27.60 25.23 -1.78
CA ARG A 182 27.98 26.63 -2.10
C ARG A 182 29.41 26.92 -1.72
N TYR A 183 29.85 26.55 -0.52
CA TYR A 183 31.19 26.75 -0.05
C TYR A 183 32.22 26.02 -0.92
N ARG A 184 31.99 24.77 -1.26
CA ARG A 184 32.85 23.98 -2.16
C ARG A 184 32.94 24.61 -3.55
N LEU A 185 31.83 25.10 -4.12
CA LEU A 185 31.87 25.86 -5.37
C LEU A 185 32.71 27.14 -5.26
N SER A 186 32.64 27.87 -4.17
CA SER A 186 33.52 29.07 -3.98
C SER A 186 34.99 28.69 -3.93
N LEU A 187 35.35 27.58 -3.30
CA LEU A 187 36.74 27.09 -3.31
C LEU A 187 37.21 26.68 -4.71
N LEU A 188 36.32 26.05 -5.53
CA LEU A 188 36.64 25.76 -6.92
C LEU A 188 36.99 27.02 -7.74
N LEU A 189 36.33 28.15 -7.49
CA LEU A 189 36.66 29.46 -8.12
C LEU A 189 38.09 29.92 -7.82
N GLU A 190 38.65 29.58 -6.67
CA GLU A 190 39.97 29.97 -6.25
C GLU A 190 41.08 29.11 -6.90
N HIS A 191 40.83 27.82 -7.02
CA HIS A 191 41.89 26.84 -7.36
C HIS A 191 41.82 26.33 -8.78
N GLU A 192 40.63 26.31 -9.41
CA GLU A 192 40.46 25.70 -10.74
C GLU A 192 40.71 26.74 -11.86
N ARG A 193 41.39 26.30 -12.95
CA ARG A 193 41.78 27.17 -14.08
C ARG A 193 41.53 26.55 -15.44
N ARG A 194 41.05 25.30 -15.51
CA ARG A 194 40.80 24.60 -16.76
C ARG A 194 39.67 25.22 -17.58
N ARG A 195 39.62 24.93 -18.85
CA ARG A 195 38.48 25.32 -19.72
C ARG A 195 37.23 24.58 -19.31
N LEU A 196 36.11 25.28 -19.27
CA LEU A 196 34.83 24.72 -18.76
C LEU A 196 33.80 24.69 -19.88
N TYR A 197 33.24 23.51 -20.12
CA TYR A 197 32.03 23.31 -20.92
C TYR A 197 30.90 22.86 -20.01
N VAL A 198 29.74 23.53 -20.09
CA VAL A 198 28.56 23.20 -19.29
C VAL A 198 27.42 22.83 -20.23
N LEU A 199 26.88 21.63 -20.08
CA LEU A 199 25.62 21.27 -20.72
C LEU A 199 24.46 21.67 -19.79
N LYS A 200 23.83 22.80 -20.10
CA LYS A 200 22.67 23.31 -19.36
C LYS A 200 21.44 22.52 -19.78
N TYR A 201 21.07 21.55 -18.90
CA TYR A 201 19.97 20.65 -19.14
C TYR A 201 19.57 19.99 -17.81
N PRO A 202 18.53 20.34 -17.16
CA PRO A 202 17.62 21.47 -17.30
C PRO A 202 18.22 22.80 -16.83
N GLU A 203 17.40 23.68 -16.26
CA GLU A 203 17.91 24.95 -15.74
C GLU A 203 18.89 24.75 -14.59
N LEU A 204 19.90 25.62 -14.54
CA LEU A 204 20.88 25.67 -13.46
C LEU A 204 20.30 26.43 -12.28
N SER A 205 20.68 26.04 -11.07
CA SER A 205 20.36 26.82 -9.87
C SER A 205 21.02 28.20 -9.93
N ALA A 206 20.48 29.18 -9.20
CA ALA A 206 21.06 30.51 -9.13
C ALA A 206 22.53 30.52 -8.63
N VAL A 207 22.85 29.57 -7.73
CA VAL A 207 24.22 29.34 -7.24
C VAL A 207 25.16 28.89 -8.37
N GLU A 208 24.70 27.94 -9.20
CA GLU A 208 25.50 27.44 -10.33
C GLU A 208 25.67 28.50 -11.42
N GLN A 209 24.63 29.28 -11.71
CA GLN A 209 24.72 30.39 -12.64
C GLN A 209 25.73 31.44 -12.17
N SER A 210 25.64 31.86 -10.90
CA SER A 210 26.61 32.79 -10.30
C SER A 210 28.06 32.24 -10.31
N PHE A 211 28.19 30.92 -10.08
CA PHE A 211 29.49 30.23 -10.21
C PHE A 211 30.03 30.34 -11.64
N ILE A 212 29.23 30.03 -12.66
CA ILE A 212 29.60 30.10 -14.08
C ILE A 212 30.04 31.51 -14.44
N GLU A 213 29.28 32.54 -14.06
CA GLU A 213 29.63 33.95 -14.34
C GLU A 213 30.95 34.34 -13.66
N SER A 214 31.10 33.96 -12.40
CA SER A 214 32.33 34.23 -11.64
C SER A 214 33.52 33.48 -12.22
N TYR A 215 33.35 32.25 -12.62
CA TYR A 215 34.39 31.42 -13.26
C TYR A 215 34.81 31.99 -14.63
N ALA A 216 33.80 32.44 -15.42
CA ALA A 216 34.00 33.03 -16.74
C ALA A 216 34.77 34.38 -16.66
N SER A 217 34.79 35.06 -15.50
CA SER A 217 35.61 36.27 -15.35
C SER A 217 37.13 36.02 -15.50
N ARG A 218 37.55 34.76 -15.26
CA ARG A 218 38.98 34.38 -15.26
C ARG A 218 39.34 33.32 -16.29
N ASN A 219 38.37 32.50 -16.69
CA ASN A 219 38.57 31.31 -17.52
C ASN A 219 37.66 31.33 -18.75
N SER A 220 37.95 30.47 -19.73
CA SER A 220 37.05 30.26 -20.86
C SER A 220 35.91 29.32 -20.45
N VAL A 221 34.66 29.77 -20.62
CA VAL A 221 33.46 28.96 -20.35
C VAL A 221 32.56 28.94 -21.57
N THR A 222 32.11 27.78 -21.96
CA THR A 222 31.11 27.57 -23.00
C THR A 222 29.89 26.87 -22.40
N VAL A 223 28.74 27.52 -22.42
CA VAL A 223 27.47 26.94 -21.97
C VAL A 223 26.64 26.55 -23.19
N LEU A 224 26.35 25.28 -23.31
CA LEU A 224 25.46 24.72 -24.32
C LEU A 224 24.09 24.44 -23.67
N GLU A 225 23.13 25.25 -24.02
CA GLU A 225 21.79 25.18 -23.44
C GLU A 225 20.84 24.36 -24.32
N ALA A 226 20.19 23.36 -23.71
CA ALA A 226 19.13 22.59 -24.35
C ALA A 226 17.92 23.49 -24.62
N ASP A 227 17.63 23.77 -25.89
CA ASP A 227 16.51 24.62 -26.30
C ASP A 227 15.73 23.98 -27.44
N VAL A 228 14.45 23.75 -27.23
CA VAL A 228 13.51 23.17 -28.18
C VAL A 228 12.65 24.23 -28.91
N SER A 229 12.90 25.51 -28.64
CA SER A 229 12.19 26.63 -29.28
C SER A 229 12.85 27.13 -30.55
N LYS A 230 14.14 26.79 -30.77
CA LYS A 230 14.90 27.22 -31.93
C LYS A 230 14.42 26.52 -33.21
N ALA A 231 14.37 27.21 -34.34
CA ALA A 231 14.13 26.61 -35.64
C ALA A 231 15.22 25.57 -35.95
N SER A 232 14.85 24.46 -36.59
CA SER A 232 15.74 23.36 -36.90
C SER A 232 15.59 22.95 -38.36
N ASP A 233 16.69 22.55 -38.98
CA ASP A 233 16.66 21.92 -40.31
C ASP A 233 16.21 20.46 -40.25
N ASP A 234 16.17 19.85 -39.04
CA ASP A 234 15.55 18.54 -38.83
C ASP A 234 14.02 18.70 -38.80
N VAL A 235 13.37 18.17 -39.86
CA VAL A 235 11.90 18.20 -40.00
C VAL A 235 11.16 17.63 -38.78
N ARG A 236 11.76 16.64 -38.10
CA ARG A 236 11.18 16.05 -36.90
C ARG A 236 11.21 17.02 -35.73
N ALA A 237 12.34 17.70 -35.55
CA ALA A 237 12.50 18.70 -34.50
C ALA A 237 11.57 19.90 -34.77
N ASP A 238 11.47 20.36 -36.00
CA ASP A 238 10.57 21.46 -36.37
C ASP A 238 9.10 21.10 -36.19
N PHE A 239 8.68 19.88 -36.53
CA PHE A 239 7.35 19.37 -36.17
C PHE A 239 7.10 19.37 -34.67
N CYS A 240 8.02 18.84 -33.87
CA CYS A 240 7.92 18.87 -32.40
C CYS A 240 7.80 20.28 -31.86
N ARG A 241 8.58 21.23 -32.41
CA ARG A 241 8.49 22.64 -32.06
C ARG A 241 7.08 23.17 -32.31
N ALA A 242 6.52 22.93 -33.49
CA ALA A 242 5.19 23.38 -33.87
C ALA A 242 4.08 22.82 -32.96
N VAL A 243 4.19 21.54 -32.54
CA VAL A 243 3.24 20.87 -31.64
C VAL A 243 3.21 21.50 -30.25
N TYR A 244 4.38 21.88 -29.70
CA TYR A 244 4.50 22.26 -28.28
C TYR A 244 4.80 23.74 -28.05
N GLN A 245 4.76 24.60 -29.08
CA GLN A 245 4.92 26.03 -28.92
C GLN A 245 3.65 26.66 -28.35
N LYS A 246 3.78 27.50 -27.30
CA LYS A 246 2.67 28.23 -26.65
C LYS A 246 2.03 29.28 -27.58
N GLU A 247 2.73 29.75 -28.61
CA GLU A 247 2.32 30.84 -29.49
C GLU A 247 1.43 30.39 -30.68
N ALA A 248 0.72 29.30 -30.54
CA ALA A 248 -0.24 28.83 -31.58
C ALA A 248 -1.52 29.72 -31.67
N GLU A 249 -1.38 31.03 -31.64
CA GLU A 249 -2.40 31.94 -32.19
C GLU A 249 -2.39 31.97 -33.73
N GLN A 250 -1.41 31.33 -34.35
CA GLN A 250 -1.40 31.16 -35.81
C GLN A 250 -1.98 29.79 -36.17
N PRO A 251 -3.01 29.74 -37.04
CA PRO A 251 -3.58 28.46 -37.42
C PRO A 251 -2.49 27.57 -38.06
N LEU A 252 -2.51 26.29 -37.74
CA LEU A 252 -1.70 25.18 -38.26
C LEU A 252 -1.40 25.23 -39.76
N VAL A 253 -2.18 25.97 -40.50
CA VAL A 253 -2.14 26.11 -41.96
C VAL A 253 -0.92 26.89 -42.48
N LYS A 254 -0.25 27.71 -41.66
CA LYS A 254 0.92 28.50 -42.14
C LYS A 254 2.27 27.79 -42.01
N THR A 255 2.38 26.74 -41.20
CA THR A 255 3.57 25.91 -41.14
C THR A 255 3.62 24.88 -42.28
N SER A 256 2.55 24.72 -43.03
CA SER A 256 2.29 23.64 -43.96
C SER A 256 2.92 23.81 -45.37
N GLU A 257 3.33 25.00 -45.77
CA GLU A 257 3.87 25.14 -47.16
C GLU A 257 5.26 24.55 -47.36
N THR A 258 6.05 24.36 -46.28
CA THR A 258 7.38 23.76 -46.37
C THR A 258 7.42 22.28 -45.91
N THR A 259 6.36 21.78 -45.26
CA THR A 259 6.40 20.45 -44.56
C THR A 259 5.48 19.39 -45.16
N LEU A 260 4.69 19.70 -46.21
CA LEU A 260 3.88 18.69 -46.93
C LEU A 260 4.79 17.76 -47.76
N ARG A 261 5.59 16.93 -47.07
CA ARG A 261 6.16 15.75 -47.67
C ARG A 261 5.06 14.70 -47.85
N GLU A 262 5.07 13.97 -48.96
CA GLU A 262 4.11 12.89 -49.27
C GLU A 262 4.06 11.81 -48.16
N LYS A 263 5.12 11.69 -47.34
CA LYS A 263 5.22 10.73 -46.25
C LYS A 263 5.71 11.39 -44.94
N SER A 264 5.01 11.08 -43.83
CA SER A 264 5.43 11.50 -42.50
C SER A 264 6.79 10.93 -42.13
N PRO A 265 7.70 11.72 -41.55
CA PRO A 265 8.96 11.23 -41.01
C PRO A 265 8.76 10.43 -39.69
N TRP A 266 7.56 10.47 -39.10
CA TRP A 266 7.23 9.84 -37.83
C TRP A 266 6.51 8.50 -37.94
N SER A 267 5.85 8.19 -39.08
CA SER A 267 5.02 6.98 -39.22
C SER A 267 5.76 5.66 -39.03
N SER A 268 7.10 5.63 -39.26
CA SER A 268 7.96 4.46 -38.98
C SER A 268 8.65 4.53 -37.61
N MET A 269 8.58 5.68 -36.93
CA MET A 269 9.35 5.93 -35.72
C MET A 269 8.52 5.83 -34.46
N ILE A 270 7.28 6.31 -34.47
CA ILE A 270 6.41 6.29 -33.29
C ILE A 270 5.12 5.56 -33.59
N THR A 271 4.73 4.66 -32.70
CA THR A 271 3.47 3.94 -32.78
C THR A 271 2.74 3.96 -31.44
N TYR A 272 1.40 3.94 -31.50
CA TYR A 272 0.51 4.03 -30.35
C TYR A 272 -0.34 2.78 -30.19
N PHE A 273 -0.53 2.35 -28.95
CA PHE A 273 -1.41 1.23 -28.63
C PHE A 273 -2.35 1.56 -27.45
N PRO A 274 -3.64 1.79 -27.71
CA PRO A 274 -4.66 1.99 -26.70
C PRO A 274 -5.12 0.64 -26.15
N ALA A 275 -4.64 0.23 -24.98
CA ALA A 275 -5.04 -1.00 -24.34
C ALA A 275 -6.41 -0.87 -23.64
N ILE A 276 -7.16 -1.96 -23.53
CA ILE A 276 -8.42 -1.99 -22.78
C ILE A 276 -8.13 -1.90 -21.28
N GLY A 277 -7.08 -2.56 -20.81
CA GLY A 277 -6.65 -2.56 -19.41
C GLY A 277 -5.23 -3.05 -19.24
N LEU A 278 -4.79 -3.18 -17.98
CA LEU A 278 -3.41 -3.47 -17.60
C LEU A 278 -2.82 -4.72 -18.26
N ASP A 279 -3.53 -5.84 -18.26
CA ASP A 279 -3.00 -7.09 -18.82
C ASP A 279 -2.83 -7.02 -20.34
N GLN A 280 -3.70 -6.31 -21.05
CA GLN A 280 -3.56 -6.11 -22.48
C GLN A 280 -2.38 -5.18 -22.78
N GLU A 281 -2.20 -4.12 -21.99
CA GLU A 281 -1.08 -3.20 -22.14
C GLU A 281 0.27 -3.91 -21.98
N VAL A 282 0.46 -4.64 -20.89
CA VAL A 282 1.74 -5.33 -20.64
C VAL A 282 2.03 -6.42 -21.67
N ARG A 283 0.99 -7.09 -22.20
CA ARG A 283 1.15 -8.05 -23.31
C ARG A 283 1.55 -7.37 -24.61
N ALA A 284 0.95 -6.22 -24.94
CA ALA A 284 1.32 -5.42 -26.10
C ALA A 284 2.78 -4.99 -26.02
N ILE A 285 3.23 -4.50 -24.86
CA ILE A 285 4.62 -4.13 -24.61
C ILE A 285 5.54 -5.35 -24.77
N LYS A 286 5.17 -6.49 -24.19
CA LYS A 286 5.96 -7.74 -24.36
C LYS A 286 6.12 -8.14 -25.82
N ILE A 287 5.04 -8.11 -26.61
CA ILE A 287 5.06 -8.40 -28.04
C ILE A 287 6.01 -7.44 -28.76
N LYS A 288 5.94 -6.15 -28.45
CA LYS A 288 6.81 -5.13 -29.05
C LYS A 288 8.29 -5.35 -28.73
N ILE A 289 8.60 -5.67 -27.47
CA ILE A 289 9.95 -6.01 -27.02
C ILE A 289 10.48 -7.22 -27.79
N GLN A 290 9.70 -8.28 -27.91
CA GLN A 290 10.09 -9.48 -28.64
C GLN A 290 10.33 -9.20 -30.13
N GLN A 291 9.50 -8.35 -30.77
CA GLN A 291 9.72 -7.90 -32.13
C GLN A 291 11.06 -7.15 -32.26
N TRP A 292 11.33 -6.23 -31.35
CA TRP A 292 12.56 -5.44 -31.37
C TRP A 292 13.82 -6.26 -31.12
N LEU A 293 13.78 -7.20 -30.18
CA LEU A 293 14.87 -8.14 -29.93
C LEU A 293 15.13 -9.02 -31.14
N SER A 294 14.06 -9.54 -31.79
CA SER A 294 14.15 -10.32 -33.02
C SER A 294 14.70 -9.51 -34.20
N ALA A 295 14.46 -8.21 -34.22
CA ALA A 295 15.02 -7.28 -35.20
C ALA A 295 16.47 -6.86 -34.88
N GLY A 296 17.08 -7.40 -33.81
CA GLY A 296 18.48 -7.16 -33.45
C GLY A 296 18.73 -5.89 -32.64
N LYS A 297 17.68 -5.24 -32.08
CA LYS A 297 17.86 -4.07 -31.20
C LYS A 297 18.52 -4.49 -29.88
N LYS A 298 19.52 -3.73 -29.45
CA LYS A 298 20.36 -4.05 -28.29
C LYS A 298 20.25 -3.06 -27.13
N ASN A 299 19.59 -1.91 -27.37
CA ASN A 299 19.46 -0.87 -26.36
C ASN A 299 18.00 -0.39 -26.34
N ILE A 300 17.18 -0.99 -25.48
CA ILE A 300 15.74 -0.71 -25.38
C ILE A 300 15.47 -0.07 -24.02
N ALA A 301 14.88 1.12 -24.02
CA ALA A 301 14.43 1.79 -22.81
C ALA A 301 12.92 1.62 -22.63
N ILE A 302 12.51 1.40 -21.41
CA ILE A 302 11.11 1.44 -20.99
C ILE A 302 10.98 2.57 -19.97
N VAL A 303 10.13 3.54 -20.29
CA VAL A 303 9.78 4.64 -19.40
C VAL A 303 8.38 4.39 -18.84
N PRO A 304 8.26 3.79 -17.66
CA PRO A 304 6.97 3.52 -17.05
C PRO A 304 6.49 4.75 -16.26
N PHE A 305 5.39 5.33 -16.67
CA PHE A 305 4.74 6.38 -15.89
C PHE A 305 3.85 5.80 -14.78
N ASP A 306 3.31 4.58 -14.99
CA ASP A 306 2.61 3.82 -13.96
C ASP A 306 3.48 2.67 -13.42
N ARG A 307 3.75 2.69 -12.10
CA ARG A 307 4.52 1.62 -11.44
C ARG A 307 3.79 0.28 -11.42
N LYS A 308 2.44 0.27 -11.52
CA LYS A 308 1.67 -0.99 -11.65
C LYS A 308 1.99 -1.67 -12.98
N VAL A 309 2.07 -0.89 -14.06
CA VAL A 309 2.47 -1.39 -15.39
C VAL A 309 3.90 -1.94 -15.35
N ALA A 310 4.87 -1.18 -14.77
CA ALA A 310 6.26 -1.63 -14.65
C ALA A 310 6.37 -2.97 -13.90
N ARG A 311 5.68 -3.07 -12.76
CA ARG A 311 5.71 -4.29 -11.91
C ARG A 311 5.10 -5.49 -12.64
N ARG A 312 3.95 -5.31 -13.28
CA ARG A 312 3.27 -6.38 -14.00
C ARG A 312 4.06 -6.80 -15.24
N LEU A 313 4.63 -5.84 -15.97
CA LEU A 313 5.48 -6.08 -17.13
C LEU A 313 6.73 -6.88 -16.75
N ARG A 314 7.43 -6.47 -15.68
CA ARG A 314 8.62 -7.20 -15.20
C ARG A 314 8.29 -8.66 -14.90
N ALA A 315 7.21 -8.92 -14.16
CA ALA A 315 6.78 -10.28 -13.85
C ALA A 315 6.48 -11.08 -15.12
N LEU A 316 5.84 -10.48 -16.13
CA LEU A 316 5.52 -11.12 -17.40
C LEU A 316 6.76 -11.40 -18.25
N LEU A 317 7.75 -10.51 -18.25
CA LEU A 317 9.01 -10.68 -18.96
C LEU A 317 9.87 -11.75 -18.28
N GLN A 318 9.94 -11.76 -16.97
CA GLN A 318 10.66 -12.75 -16.18
C GLN A 318 10.14 -14.17 -16.39
N GLN A 319 8.80 -14.34 -16.53
CA GLN A 319 8.20 -15.64 -16.92
C GLN A 319 8.68 -16.16 -18.29
N SER A 320 9.21 -15.28 -19.12
CA SER A 320 9.77 -15.60 -20.44
C SER A 320 11.28 -15.52 -20.45
N GLU A 321 11.91 -15.56 -19.28
CA GLU A 321 13.38 -15.49 -19.09
C GLU A 321 14.02 -14.21 -19.66
N ILE A 322 13.21 -13.15 -19.84
CA ILE A 322 13.68 -11.84 -20.28
C ILE A 322 13.90 -11.00 -19.04
N LEU A 323 15.16 -10.80 -18.67
CA LEU A 323 15.54 -9.93 -17.57
C LEU A 323 15.51 -8.46 -17.99
N VAL A 324 15.26 -7.56 -17.05
CA VAL A 324 15.23 -6.12 -17.28
C VAL A 324 16.09 -5.44 -16.23
N ARG A 325 17.02 -4.60 -16.66
CA ARG A 325 17.83 -3.77 -15.76
C ARG A 325 16.97 -2.62 -15.26
N ASP A 326 16.82 -2.51 -13.94
CA ASP A 326 16.01 -1.46 -13.32
C ASP A 326 16.91 -0.34 -12.79
N GLU A 327 16.90 0.80 -13.47
CA GLU A 327 17.69 1.99 -13.07
C GLU A 327 17.00 2.78 -11.95
N PHE A 328 15.69 2.58 -11.75
CA PHE A 328 14.95 3.21 -10.64
C PHE A 328 15.27 2.56 -9.30
N GLY A 329 15.37 1.25 -9.33
CA GLY A 329 15.28 0.43 -8.15
C GLY A 329 13.85 0.34 -7.59
N TRP A 330 13.68 -0.53 -6.61
CA TRP A 330 12.45 -0.73 -5.87
C TRP A 330 12.50 0.03 -4.56
N LYS A 331 11.38 0.52 -4.08
CA LYS A 331 11.34 0.97 -2.70
C LYS A 331 11.76 -0.17 -1.78
N MET A 332 12.71 0.07 -0.90
CA MET A 332 13.21 -0.95 0.03
C MET A 332 12.07 -1.58 0.84
N SER A 333 11.08 -0.78 1.25
CA SER A 333 9.86 -1.21 1.96
C SER A 333 9.06 -2.29 1.24
N THR A 334 9.13 -2.38 -0.10
CA THR A 334 8.37 -3.35 -0.89
C THR A 334 9.08 -4.68 -1.09
N THR A 335 10.31 -4.81 -0.62
CA THR A 335 11.06 -6.08 -0.69
C THR A 335 10.56 -7.07 0.37
N SER A 336 10.60 -8.36 0.04
CA SER A 336 10.22 -9.43 0.97
C SER A 336 11.07 -9.41 2.24
N ILE A 337 12.34 -9.07 2.08
CA ILE A 337 13.31 -8.99 3.18
C ILE A 337 13.01 -7.83 4.13
N ALA A 338 12.70 -6.64 3.61
CA ALA A 338 12.29 -5.52 4.45
C ALA A 338 11.00 -5.82 5.21
N ALA A 339 10.04 -6.48 4.55
CA ALA A 339 8.82 -6.92 5.21
C ALA A 339 9.10 -7.96 6.32
N THR A 340 10.10 -8.83 6.14
CA THR A 340 10.54 -9.77 7.18
C THR A 340 11.15 -9.02 8.38
N LEU A 341 11.99 -8.01 8.12
CA LEU A 341 12.54 -7.17 9.18
C LEU A 341 11.46 -6.40 9.94
N ILE A 342 10.50 -5.81 9.23
CA ILE A 342 9.38 -5.09 9.87
C ILE A 342 8.55 -6.03 10.75
N ASP A 343 8.21 -7.24 10.29
CA ASP A 343 7.50 -8.21 11.09
C ASP A 343 8.30 -8.61 12.35
N TRP A 344 9.62 -8.74 12.22
CA TRP A 344 10.50 -8.99 13.38
C TRP A 344 10.46 -7.85 14.39
N LEU A 345 10.55 -6.61 13.94
CA LEU A 345 10.49 -5.43 14.80
C LEU A 345 9.12 -5.29 15.48
N GLU A 346 8.04 -5.58 14.73
CA GLU A 346 6.69 -5.59 15.29
C GLU A 346 6.50 -6.69 16.35
N LEU A 347 7.16 -7.85 16.19
CA LEU A 347 7.16 -8.89 17.20
C LEU A 347 7.83 -8.44 18.49
N LEU A 348 8.99 -7.79 18.39
CA LEU A 348 9.68 -7.21 19.54
C LEU A 348 8.79 -6.17 20.25
N GLY A 349 8.07 -5.36 19.48
CA GLY A 349 7.18 -4.31 19.98
C GLY A 349 5.90 -4.81 20.64
N CYS A 350 5.41 -6.02 20.30
CA CYS A 350 4.15 -6.58 20.79
C CYS A 350 4.28 -7.79 21.71
N ASP A 351 5.45 -7.97 22.31
CA ASP A 351 5.74 -9.10 23.22
C ASP A 351 5.46 -10.48 22.60
N PHE A 352 5.80 -10.65 21.33
CA PHE A 352 5.59 -11.89 20.57
C PHE A 352 4.13 -12.36 20.55
N GLU A 353 3.22 -11.43 20.27
CA GLU A 353 1.82 -11.76 20.07
C GLU A 353 1.65 -12.88 19.02
N LEU A 354 0.83 -13.88 19.36
CA LEU A 354 0.74 -15.15 18.62
C LEU A 354 0.36 -14.96 17.13
N THR A 355 -0.55 -14.05 16.81
CA THR A 355 -0.97 -13.78 15.43
C THR A 355 0.16 -13.17 14.60
N LYS A 356 0.88 -12.23 15.17
CA LYS A 356 2.05 -11.61 14.52
C LYS A 356 3.21 -12.59 14.39
N LEU A 357 3.41 -13.46 15.39
CA LEU A 357 4.40 -14.54 15.30
C LEU A 357 4.07 -15.49 14.15
N ILE A 358 2.83 -15.95 14.02
CA ILE A 358 2.40 -16.79 12.89
C ILE A 358 2.64 -16.09 11.55
N ARG A 359 2.37 -14.78 11.46
CA ARG A 359 2.64 -13.98 10.25
C ARG A 359 4.12 -13.95 9.92
N PHE A 360 4.97 -13.71 10.91
CA PHE A 360 6.43 -13.71 10.75
C PHE A 360 6.95 -15.08 10.27
N LEU A 361 6.49 -16.18 10.90
CA LEU A 361 6.88 -17.54 10.52
C LEU A 361 6.42 -17.93 9.10
N LYS A 362 5.45 -17.23 8.52
CA LYS A 362 5.00 -17.42 7.12
C LYS A 362 5.92 -16.72 6.10
N ARG A 363 6.84 -15.87 6.53
CA ARG A 363 7.73 -15.18 5.60
C ARG A 363 8.62 -16.17 4.85
N PRO A 364 8.74 -16.07 3.51
CA PRO A 364 9.51 -17.02 2.71
C PRO A 364 10.95 -17.21 3.21
N ALA A 365 11.60 -16.13 3.61
CA ALA A 365 12.96 -16.18 4.14
C ALA A 365 13.07 -16.93 5.50
N ILE A 366 11.98 -16.95 6.28
CA ILE A 366 11.94 -17.59 7.60
C ILE A 366 11.40 -19.02 7.52
N SER A 367 10.39 -19.27 6.69
CA SER A 367 9.74 -20.57 6.56
C SER A 367 10.67 -21.67 6.03
N GLN A 368 11.76 -21.29 5.35
CA GLN A 368 12.78 -22.23 4.87
C GLN A 368 13.72 -22.75 5.97
N MET A 369 13.71 -22.11 7.15
CA MET A 369 14.49 -22.60 8.29
C MET A 369 13.89 -23.91 8.82
N PHE A 370 14.80 -24.82 9.19
CA PHE A 370 14.40 -26.13 9.71
C PHE A 370 13.54 -25.99 10.98
N GLY A 371 12.45 -26.73 11.06
CA GLY A 371 11.52 -26.70 12.21
C GLY A 371 10.48 -25.56 12.23
N VAL A 372 10.64 -24.53 11.42
CA VAL A 372 9.76 -23.34 11.43
C VAL A 372 8.36 -23.66 10.91
N ASP A 373 8.22 -24.42 9.82
CA ASP A 373 6.93 -24.77 9.27
C ASP A 373 6.12 -25.67 10.21
N GLN A 374 6.77 -26.59 10.92
CA GLN A 374 6.14 -27.43 11.92
C GLN A 374 5.68 -26.59 13.11
N LEU A 375 6.49 -25.66 13.61
CA LEU A 375 6.10 -24.72 14.66
C LEU A 375 4.88 -23.90 14.23
N ARG A 376 4.92 -23.32 13.03
CA ARG A 376 3.82 -22.53 12.47
C ARG A 376 2.52 -23.34 12.40
N ALA A 377 2.57 -24.55 11.84
CA ALA A 377 1.40 -25.42 11.70
C ALA A 377 0.79 -25.78 13.07
N ALA A 378 1.63 -26.01 14.07
CA ALA A 378 1.20 -26.28 15.44
C ALA A 378 0.52 -25.08 16.08
N LEU A 379 1.10 -23.89 15.93
CA LEU A 379 0.52 -22.63 16.44
C LEU A 379 -0.81 -22.33 15.76
N GLU A 380 -0.90 -22.47 14.43
CA GLU A 380 -2.16 -22.32 13.68
C GLU A 380 -3.22 -23.32 14.17
N THR A 381 -2.84 -24.56 14.38
CA THR A 381 -3.76 -25.59 14.88
C THR A 381 -4.24 -25.28 16.29
N ALA A 382 -3.36 -24.84 17.18
CA ALA A 382 -3.70 -24.42 18.54
C ALA A 382 -4.65 -23.21 18.54
N VAL A 383 -4.38 -22.22 17.69
CA VAL A 383 -5.25 -21.05 17.52
C VAL A 383 -6.61 -21.43 16.96
N LYS A 384 -6.67 -22.29 15.93
CA LYS A 384 -7.94 -22.78 15.36
C LYS A 384 -8.75 -23.57 16.38
N LYS A 385 -8.10 -24.38 17.21
CA LYS A 385 -8.77 -25.19 18.22
C LYS A 385 -9.33 -24.35 19.37
N ASN A 386 -8.57 -23.42 19.90
CA ASN A 386 -9.02 -22.47 20.93
C ASN A 386 -8.05 -21.28 21.02
N ARG A 387 -8.35 -20.18 20.32
CA ARG A 387 -7.51 -18.98 20.29
C ARG A 387 -7.20 -18.42 21.67
N LYS A 388 -8.19 -18.41 22.57
CA LYS A 388 -8.02 -17.89 23.94
C LYS A 388 -7.04 -18.72 24.75
N ARG A 389 -7.17 -20.05 24.67
CA ARG A 389 -6.26 -20.97 25.36
C ARG A 389 -4.85 -20.87 24.77
N ALA A 390 -4.72 -20.81 23.45
CA ALA A 390 -3.44 -20.67 22.78
C ALA A 390 -2.72 -19.36 23.19
N ALA A 391 -3.43 -18.23 23.25
CA ALA A 391 -2.87 -16.96 23.68
C ALA A 391 -2.46 -16.96 25.17
N ALA A 392 -3.25 -17.58 26.03
CA ALA A 392 -2.97 -17.68 27.48
C ALA A 392 -1.76 -18.59 27.78
N ILE A 393 -1.61 -19.68 27.04
CA ILE A 393 -0.49 -20.63 27.20
C ILE A 393 0.80 -20.06 26.60
N GLY A 394 0.70 -19.31 25.49
CA GLY A 394 1.81 -18.75 24.74
C GLY A 394 2.51 -19.77 23.83
N PHE A 395 3.22 -19.24 22.81
CA PHE A 395 3.83 -20.07 21.75
C PHE A 395 4.86 -21.08 22.25
N HIS A 396 5.64 -20.71 23.26
CA HIS A 396 6.72 -21.56 23.79
C HIS A 396 6.18 -22.82 24.48
N SER A 397 5.09 -22.68 25.25
CA SER A 397 4.46 -23.84 25.90
C SER A 397 3.75 -24.73 24.88
N ILE A 398 3.14 -24.14 23.84
CA ILE A 398 2.53 -24.89 22.72
C ILE A 398 3.60 -25.72 22.00
N ALA A 399 4.76 -25.13 21.73
CA ALA A 399 5.85 -25.81 21.05
C ALA A 399 6.41 -26.99 21.86
N ARG A 400 6.41 -26.89 23.18
CA ARG A 400 6.87 -27.99 24.07
C ARG A 400 5.95 -29.20 24.09
N GLU A 401 4.67 -29.05 23.69
CA GLU A 401 3.75 -30.17 23.56
C GLU A 401 4.03 -31.01 22.28
N ILE A 402 4.93 -30.54 21.40
CA ILE A 402 5.29 -31.20 20.15
C ILE A 402 6.52 -32.05 20.38
N ASP A 403 6.46 -33.32 19.98
CA ASP A 403 7.58 -34.24 20.11
C ASP A 403 8.51 -34.21 18.87
N VAL A 404 9.04 -32.99 18.59
CA VAL A 404 9.98 -32.72 17.51
C VAL A 404 11.03 -31.74 18.06
N ASP A 405 12.27 -32.19 18.14
CA ASP A 405 13.35 -31.42 18.79
C ASP A 405 13.64 -30.10 18.08
N GLU A 406 13.58 -30.08 16.74
CA GLU A 406 13.82 -28.89 15.94
C GLU A 406 12.79 -27.79 16.19
N VAL A 407 11.53 -28.17 16.45
CA VAL A 407 10.45 -27.23 16.77
C VAL A 407 10.71 -26.59 18.13
N ARG A 408 11.17 -27.39 19.08
CA ARG A 408 11.54 -26.92 20.43
C ARG A 408 12.71 -25.96 20.36
N GLU A 409 13.76 -26.31 19.60
CA GLU A 409 14.93 -25.45 19.42
C GLU A 409 14.59 -24.08 18.87
N VAL A 410 13.78 -24.02 17.80
CA VAL A 410 13.30 -22.75 17.23
C VAL A 410 12.48 -21.95 18.23
N ALA A 411 11.56 -22.60 18.95
CA ALA A 411 10.72 -21.94 19.93
C ALA A 411 11.52 -21.47 21.16
N ASP A 412 12.48 -22.24 21.63
CA ASP A 412 13.38 -21.86 22.74
C ASP A 412 14.21 -20.65 22.33
N LYS A 413 14.75 -20.63 21.11
CA LYS A 413 15.49 -19.47 20.58
C LYS A 413 14.63 -18.20 20.50
N LEU A 414 13.43 -18.31 19.97
CA LEU A 414 12.48 -17.17 19.91
C LEU A 414 12.10 -16.70 21.32
N TYR A 415 11.98 -17.62 22.27
CA TYR A 415 11.68 -17.28 23.66
C TYR A 415 12.88 -16.61 24.37
N GLU A 416 14.10 -17.03 24.10
CA GLU A 416 15.32 -16.35 24.59
C GLU A 416 15.38 -14.91 24.03
N VAL A 417 15.12 -14.72 22.73
CA VAL A 417 15.02 -13.38 22.13
C VAL A 417 13.97 -12.53 22.84
N LYS A 418 12.77 -13.09 23.04
CA LYS A 418 11.71 -12.42 23.79
C LYS A 418 12.20 -11.95 25.16
N CYS A 419 12.81 -12.83 25.92
CA CYS A 419 13.29 -12.51 27.29
C CYS A 419 14.39 -11.46 27.30
N GLN A 420 15.31 -11.50 26.32
CA GLN A 420 16.47 -10.61 26.26
C GLN A 420 16.09 -9.20 25.76
N PHE A 421 15.15 -9.10 24.82
CA PHE A 421 14.81 -7.87 24.13
C PHE A 421 13.46 -7.25 24.53
N ILE A 422 12.87 -7.67 25.63
CA ILE A 422 11.58 -7.17 26.14
C ILE A 422 11.64 -5.73 26.65
N ASN A 423 12.82 -5.21 27.03
CA ASN A 423 12.97 -3.91 27.65
C ASN A 423 13.07 -2.80 26.60
N LEU A 424 11.93 -2.25 26.20
CA LEU A 424 11.79 -1.20 25.19
C LEU A 424 11.76 0.22 25.81
N LYS A 425 12.68 0.53 26.76
CA LYS A 425 12.82 1.90 27.28
C LYS A 425 13.23 2.85 26.16
N SER A 426 12.82 4.13 26.28
CA SER A 426 13.20 5.17 25.32
C SER A 426 14.72 5.27 25.14
N ARG A 427 15.16 5.29 23.89
CA ARG A 427 16.56 5.38 23.46
C ARG A 427 16.69 6.42 22.37
N ASN A 428 17.92 6.90 22.11
CA ASN A 428 18.18 7.67 20.89
C ASN A 428 18.09 6.76 19.64
N HIS A 429 18.01 7.34 18.46
CA HIS A 429 17.82 6.59 17.21
C HIS A 429 18.96 5.60 16.94
N ARG A 430 20.20 5.98 17.26
CA ARG A 430 21.38 5.16 17.09
C ARG A 430 21.37 3.93 18.00
N ASP A 431 20.99 4.11 19.26
CA ASP A 431 20.90 3.00 20.21
C ASP A 431 19.76 2.03 19.86
N TRP A 432 18.71 2.52 19.19
CA TRP A 432 17.70 1.66 18.58
C TRP A 432 18.24 0.83 17.42
N ILE A 433 19.05 1.43 16.53
CA ILE A 433 19.71 0.70 15.42
C ILE A 433 20.60 -0.40 15.99
N LYS A 434 21.43 -0.11 16.99
CA LYS A 434 22.26 -1.12 17.66
C LYS A 434 21.44 -2.21 18.31
N PHE A 435 20.33 -1.84 18.96
CA PHE A 435 19.39 -2.79 19.55
C PHE A 435 18.81 -3.73 18.48
N VAL A 436 18.41 -3.21 17.35
CA VAL A 436 17.90 -3.99 16.21
C VAL A 436 18.97 -4.94 15.69
N LEU A 437 20.16 -4.43 15.40
CA LEU A 437 21.28 -5.26 14.91
C LEU A 437 21.62 -6.38 15.90
N ALA A 438 21.67 -6.09 17.19
CA ALA A 438 21.88 -7.11 18.23
C ALA A 438 20.75 -8.15 18.28
N SER A 439 19.50 -7.73 18.10
CA SER A 439 18.36 -8.65 18.06
C SER A 439 18.37 -9.57 16.83
N LEU A 440 18.81 -9.05 15.69
CA LEU A 440 18.95 -9.81 14.44
C LEU A 440 20.09 -10.83 14.54
N GLU A 441 21.21 -10.44 15.08
CA GLU A 441 22.37 -11.31 15.36
C GLU A 441 21.98 -12.44 16.30
N PHE A 442 21.42 -12.08 17.46
CA PHE A 442 21.01 -13.04 18.49
C PHE A 442 19.92 -13.99 18.00
N GLY A 443 18.95 -13.49 17.23
CA GLY A 443 17.86 -14.28 16.62
C GLY A 443 18.29 -15.12 15.41
N GLY A 444 19.53 -14.98 14.92
CA GLY A 444 20.01 -15.69 13.72
C GLY A 444 19.45 -15.18 12.40
N ILE A 445 18.70 -14.06 12.42
CA ILE A 445 18.04 -13.47 11.26
C ILE A 445 19.03 -12.73 10.38
N LYS A 446 20.09 -12.17 10.96
CA LYS A 446 21.13 -11.44 10.24
C LYS A 446 21.74 -12.27 9.10
N ASN A 447 22.04 -13.55 9.37
CA ASN A 447 22.58 -14.47 8.37
C ASN A 447 21.63 -14.66 7.16
N ILE A 448 20.31 -14.58 7.40
CA ILE A 448 19.30 -14.68 6.34
C ILE A 448 19.32 -13.41 5.50
N LEU A 449 19.46 -12.23 6.14
CA LEU A 449 19.57 -10.96 5.44
C LEU A 449 20.83 -10.90 4.58
N GLU A 450 21.94 -11.41 5.07
CA GLU A 450 23.24 -11.44 4.37
C GLU A 450 23.26 -12.35 3.13
N GLN A 451 22.32 -13.29 3.00
CA GLN A 451 22.18 -14.17 1.85
C GLN A 451 21.33 -13.58 0.69
N ASP A 452 20.68 -12.44 0.92
CA ASP A 452 19.81 -11.78 -0.03
C ASP A 452 20.36 -10.40 -0.39
N ASP A 453 20.41 -10.04 -1.68
CA ASP A 453 20.95 -8.75 -2.13
C ASP A 453 20.21 -7.55 -1.53
N ALA A 454 18.87 -7.66 -1.37
CA ALA A 454 18.09 -6.62 -0.71
C ALA A 454 18.39 -6.59 0.81
N GLY A 455 18.68 -7.73 1.40
CA GLY A 455 19.09 -7.83 2.79
C GLY A 455 20.46 -7.19 3.05
N ILE A 456 21.42 -7.40 2.16
CA ILE A 456 22.75 -6.75 2.23
C ILE A 456 22.58 -5.23 2.17
N GLN A 457 21.80 -4.72 1.18
CA GLN A 457 21.57 -3.27 1.07
C GLN A 457 20.77 -2.72 2.24
N LEU A 458 19.89 -3.50 2.85
CA LEU A 458 19.16 -3.14 4.06
C LEU A 458 20.08 -3.00 5.29
N LEU A 459 21.03 -3.92 5.45
CA LEU A 459 22.05 -3.81 6.51
C LEU A 459 22.96 -2.61 6.28
N GLN A 460 23.38 -2.35 5.03
CA GLN A 460 24.13 -1.14 4.68
C GLN A 460 23.33 0.15 4.96
N LEU A 461 22.01 0.13 4.78
CA LEU A 461 21.17 1.25 5.17
C LEU A 461 21.22 1.47 6.68
N LEU A 462 21.12 0.43 7.49
CA LEU A 462 21.24 0.55 8.96
C LEU A 462 22.60 1.11 9.38
N ASP A 463 23.69 0.66 8.76
CA ASP A 463 25.04 1.19 9.01
C ASP A 463 25.16 2.67 8.61
N THR A 464 24.57 3.03 7.47
CA THR A 464 24.53 4.43 7.02
C THR A 464 23.76 5.31 8.00
N LEU A 465 22.59 4.85 8.45
CA LEU A 465 21.79 5.55 9.46
C LEU A 465 22.52 5.66 10.81
N ASP A 466 23.24 4.63 11.25
CA ASP A 466 24.08 4.71 12.47
C ASP A 466 25.17 5.78 12.34
N ALA A 467 25.82 5.88 11.19
CA ALA A 467 26.86 6.86 10.94
C ALA A 467 26.28 8.29 10.84
N GLU A 468 25.18 8.48 10.10
CA GLU A 468 24.53 9.79 9.91
C GLU A 468 23.99 10.37 11.23
N LEU A 469 23.50 9.50 12.14
CA LEU A 469 22.86 9.90 13.39
C LEU A 469 23.83 9.94 14.59
N ASN A 470 25.14 9.90 14.35
CA ASN A 470 26.15 9.81 15.40
C ASN A 470 26.07 10.94 16.46
N TYR A 471 25.43 12.04 16.15
CA TYR A 471 25.32 13.22 17.04
C TYR A 471 23.86 13.56 17.39
N PHE A 472 22.92 12.65 17.12
CA PHE A 472 21.53 12.84 17.44
C PHE A 472 21.14 12.12 18.73
N ASP A 473 21.11 12.87 19.86
CA ASP A 473 20.98 12.27 21.20
C ASP A 473 19.54 12.22 21.73
N GLN A 474 18.57 12.68 20.94
CA GLN A 474 17.18 12.71 21.40
C GLN A 474 16.58 11.32 21.49
N LYS A 475 15.91 11.08 22.65
CA LYS A 475 15.31 9.79 22.96
C LYS A 475 13.87 9.71 22.50
N VAL A 476 13.55 8.64 21.78
CA VAL A 476 12.20 8.32 21.32
C VAL A 476 11.80 6.93 21.84
N ASN A 477 10.49 6.69 21.93
CA ASN A 477 9.99 5.35 22.22
C ASN A 477 10.12 4.44 20.97
N PHE A 478 10.00 3.14 21.19
CA PHE A 478 10.19 2.15 20.11
C PHE A 478 9.21 2.32 18.96
N THR A 479 7.95 2.65 19.24
CA THR A 479 6.92 2.82 18.23
C THR A 479 7.23 4.02 17.32
N ALA A 480 7.56 5.17 17.90
CA ALA A 480 7.94 6.36 17.11
C ALA A 480 9.21 6.11 16.28
N TRP A 481 10.19 5.40 16.83
CA TRP A 481 11.37 4.99 16.10
C TRP A 481 11.04 4.04 14.94
N LEU A 482 10.17 3.06 15.16
CA LEU A 482 9.75 2.10 14.13
C LEU A 482 9.00 2.80 12.99
N ASP A 483 8.14 3.76 13.29
CA ASP A 483 7.41 4.54 12.28
C ASP A 483 8.37 5.40 11.45
N TRP A 484 9.35 6.04 12.11
CA TRP A 484 10.43 6.71 11.42
C TRP A 484 11.24 5.76 10.51
N PHE A 485 11.61 4.58 11.03
CA PHE A 485 12.37 3.61 10.25
C PHE A 485 11.59 3.10 9.03
N LYS A 486 10.29 2.87 9.17
CA LYS A 486 9.41 2.55 8.03
C LYS A 486 9.45 3.65 6.95
N THR A 487 9.48 4.91 7.36
CA THR A 487 9.63 6.03 6.42
C THR A 487 10.99 5.98 5.70
N GLN A 488 12.07 5.63 6.42
CA GLN A 488 13.40 5.47 5.79
C GLN A 488 13.41 4.35 4.75
N LEU A 489 12.69 3.25 4.98
CA LEU A 489 12.53 2.18 4.00
C LEU A 489 11.72 2.62 2.76
N GLU A 490 10.74 3.51 2.93
CA GLU A 490 9.96 4.09 1.83
C GLU A 490 10.79 5.02 0.93
N VAL A 491 11.71 5.76 1.50
CA VAL A 491 12.59 6.69 0.78
C VAL A 491 13.76 5.95 0.13
N SER A 492 14.25 4.89 0.77
CA SER A 492 15.40 4.12 0.26
C SER A 492 15.00 3.18 -0.88
N THR A 493 15.91 2.98 -1.82
CA THR A 493 15.71 2.13 -2.99
C THR A 493 16.66 0.94 -2.97
N PHE A 494 16.12 -0.24 -3.23
CA PHE A 494 16.89 -1.43 -3.59
C PHE A 494 17.17 -1.42 -5.09
N LYS A 495 18.41 -1.66 -5.48
CA LYS A 495 18.85 -1.81 -6.87
C LYS A 495 19.55 -3.14 -7.05
N ASP A 496 19.06 -3.92 -7.99
CA ASP A 496 19.72 -5.13 -8.44
C ASP A 496 20.83 -4.73 -9.42
N ALA A 497 22.06 -4.77 -8.98
CA ALA A 497 23.23 -4.33 -9.73
C ALA A 497 23.76 -5.38 -10.73
N GLN A 498 23.29 -6.63 -10.66
CA GLN A 498 23.91 -7.74 -11.40
C GLN A 498 23.21 -8.05 -12.73
N ILE A 499 22.09 -7.39 -13.05
CA ILE A 499 21.36 -7.67 -14.28
C ILE A 499 22.02 -6.94 -15.47
N ASP A 500 22.70 -7.68 -16.34
CA ASP A 500 23.08 -7.22 -17.66
C ASP A 500 21.97 -7.57 -18.66
N SER A 501 21.34 -6.56 -19.24
CA SER A 501 20.21 -6.72 -20.15
C SER A 501 20.18 -5.61 -21.20
N PRO A 502 19.81 -5.93 -22.46
CA PRO A 502 19.55 -4.93 -23.49
C PRO A 502 18.32 -4.08 -23.21
N ILE A 503 17.53 -4.41 -22.18
CA ILE A 503 16.28 -3.73 -21.79
C ILE A 503 16.49 -3.07 -20.43
N SER A 504 16.16 -1.79 -20.33
CA SER A 504 16.22 -1.06 -19.08
C SER A 504 14.94 -0.30 -18.77
N PHE A 505 14.50 -0.31 -17.49
CA PHE A 505 13.57 0.69 -16.97
C PHE A 505 14.35 1.95 -16.64
N THR A 506 13.92 3.09 -17.17
CA THR A 506 14.59 4.38 -16.96
C THR A 506 13.60 5.53 -16.85
N HIS A 507 13.99 6.65 -16.23
CA HIS A 507 13.22 7.90 -16.20
C HIS A 507 13.53 8.78 -17.41
N LEU A 508 12.61 9.68 -17.77
CA LEU A 508 12.88 10.70 -18.77
C LEU A 508 14.16 11.48 -18.45
N SER A 509 14.29 11.97 -17.21
CA SER A 509 15.46 12.72 -16.77
C SER A 509 16.77 11.90 -16.75
N ALA A 510 16.70 10.61 -16.43
CA ALA A 510 17.88 9.73 -16.47
C ALA A 510 18.31 9.35 -17.90
N ALA A 511 17.40 9.51 -18.87
CA ALA A 511 17.65 9.25 -20.27
C ALA A 511 18.30 10.42 -21.04
N ARG A 512 18.47 11.56 -20.38
CA ARG A 512 19.10 12.75 -20.95
C ARG A 512 20.43 12.43 -21.63
N LEU A 513 20.60 12.91 -22.86
CA LEU A 513 21.82 12.73 -23.66
C LEU A 513 22.17 11.27 -23.97
N ARG A 514 21.24 10.34 -23.79
CA ARG A 514 21.39 8.93 -24.17
C ARG A 514 20.58 8.64 -25.44
N SER A 515 21.04 7.69 -26.22
CA SER A 515 20.35 7.21 -27.43
C SER A 515 19.92 5.76 -27.25
N PHE A 516 18.75 5.42 -27.81
CA PHE A 516 18.18 4.09 -27.73
C PHE A 516 17.70 3.59 -29.08
N ASP A 517 17.83 2.29 -29.32
CA ASP A 517 17.29 1.65 -30.51
C ASP A 517 15.75 1.61 -30.49
N GLY A 518 15.19 1.51 -29.29
CA GLY A 518 13.75 1.53 -29.08
C GLY A 518 13.37 2.06 -27.70
N VAL A 519 12.27 2.81 -27.64
CA VAL A 519 11.73 3.40 -26.42
C VAL A 519 10.28 3.02 -26.26
N ILE A 520 9.90 2.59 -25.06
CA ILE A 520 8.50 2.30 -24.70
C ILE A 520 8.07 3.27 -23.62
N PHE A 521 7.05 4.06 -23.90
CA PHE A 521 6.36 4.90 -22.93
C PHE A 521 5.14 4.13 -22.43
N ALA A 522 5.22 3.59 -21.22
CA ALA A 522 4.24 2.68 -20.66
C ALA A 522 3.38 3.35 -19.58
N GLY A 523 2.06 3.16 -19.63
CA GLY A 523 1.14 3.85 -18.74
C GLY A 523 1.09 5.35 -19.01
N ALA A 524 1.14 5.76 -20.28
CA ALA A 524 1.21 7.15 -20.71
C ALA A 524 -0.17 7.84 -20.70
N ASP A 525 -0.91 7.67 -19.61
CA ASP A 525 -2.22 8.32 -19.41
C ASP A 525 -2.09 9.66 -18.68
N ASP A 526 -3.17 10.46 -18.71
CA ASP A 526 -3.20 11.80 -18.12
C ASP A 526 -3.01 11.78 -16.59
N ALA A 527 -3.47 10.75 -15.90
CA ALA A 527 -3.31 10.63 -14.46
C ALA A 527 -1.85 10.39 -14.03
N ASN A 528 -1.10 9.63 -14.83
CA ASN A 528 0.30 9.26 -14.53
C ASN A 528 1.32 10.21 -15.18
N PHE A 529 0.96 10.83 -16.29
CA PHE A 529 1.81 11.78 -17.01
C PHE A 529 1.02 13.03 -17.43
N PRO A 530 0.51 13.82 -16.47
CA PRO A 530 -0.21 15.07 -16.74
C PRO A 530 0.71 16.14 -17.33
N LEU A 531 0.12 17.18 -17.90
CA LEU A 531 0.88 18.32 -18.45
C LEU A 531 1.74 18.99 -17.37
N ALA A 532 1.20 19.20 -16.17
CA ALA A 532 1.91 19.75 -15.03
C ALA A 532 2.10 18.64 -13.97
N GLN A 533 3.35 18.20 -13.79
CA GLN A 533 3.70 17.16 -12.81
C GLN A 533 4.03 17.71 -11.43
N PHE A 534 4.52 18.95 -11.37
CA PHE A 534 4.95 19.57 -10.12
C PHE A 534 3.77 20.16 -9.36
N LYS A 535 3.53 19.66 -8.16
CA LYS A 535 2.58 20.23 -7.20
C LYS A 535 3.33 20.45 -5.89
N SER A 536 3.63 21.70 -5.57
CA SER A 536 4.20 22.02 -4.26
C SER A 536 3.13 21.88 -3.17
N ALA A 537 3.51 21.29 -2.04
CA ALA A 537 2.65 21.17 -0.87
C ALA A 537 2.45 22.52 -0.14
N HIS A 538 3.41 23.45 -0.26
CA HIS A 538 3.45 24.63 0.61
C HIS A 538 3.06 25.94 -0.05
N PHE A 539 3.43 26.17 -1.31
CA PHE A 539 3.18 27.44 -1.98
C PHE A 539 2.67 27.25 -3.39
N GLY A 540 1.70 28.08 -3.78
CA GLY A 540 1.29 28.19 -5.17
C GLY A 540 2.38 28.86 -6.04
N ASP A 541 2.32 28.69 -7.36
CA ASP A 541 3.32 29.15 -8.31
C ASP A 541 3.63 30.65 -8.21
N GLY A 542 2.64 31.50 -7.88
CA GLY A 542 2.86 32.94 -7.71
C GLY A 542 3.82 33.28 -6.55
N VAL A 543 3.73 32.55 -5.44
CA VAL A 543 4.65 32.72 -4.29
C VAL A 543 6.01 32.14 -4.63
N ARG A 544 6.04 30.97 -5.24
CA ARG A 544 7.29 30.31 -5.64
C ARG A 544 8.09 31.18 -6.61
N ALA A 545 7.43 31.78 -7.61
CA ALA A 545 8.07 32.70 -8.55
C ALA A 545 8.67 33.94 -7.85
N GLN A 546 7.97 34.50 -6.84
CA GLN A 546 8.50 35.62 -6.06
C GLN A 546 9.67 35.25 -5.15
N LEU A 547 9.79 33.99 -4.79
CA LEU A 547 10.89 33.45 -4.00
C LEU A 547 12.03 32.89 -4.85
N ASP A 548 11.95 33.02 -6.17
CA ASP A 548 12.86 32.39 -7.13
C ASP A 548 12.95 30.86 -7.00
N LEU A 549 11.86 30.26 -6.53
CA LEU A 549 11.71 28.80 -6.39
C LEU A 549 11.12 28.20 -7.68
N ARG A 550 11.44 26.93 -7.93
CA ARG A 550 10.92 26.18 -9.07
C ARG A 550 9.39 26.23 -9.13
N THR A 551 8.83 26.57 -10.29
CA THR A 551 7.39 26.65 -10.57
C THR A 551 6.88 25.45 -11.38
N SER A 552 5.57 25.35 -11.53
CA SER A 552 4.95 24.36 -12.46
C SER A 552 5.37 24.63 -13.91
N GLU A 553 5.57 25.88 -14.30
CA GLU A 553 6.01 26.23 -15.66
C GLU A 553 7.44 25.76 -15.94
N ASP A 554 8.32 25.89 -14.99
CA ASP A 554 9.69 25.36 -15.09
C ASP A 554 9.67 23.84 -15.24
N SER A 555 8.81 23.16 -14.47
CA SER A 555 8.62 21.72 -14.58
C SER A 555 8.06 21.29 -15.95
N ILE A 556 7.10 22.03 -16.50
CA ILE A 556 6.54 21.79 -17.85
C ILE A 556 7.67 21.98 -18.90
N SER A 557 8.45 23.03 -18.77
CA SER A 557 9.57 23.31 -19.68
C SER A 557 10.61 22.18 -19.64
N GLU A 558 10.95 21.70 -18.46
CA GLU A 558 11.89 20.59 -18.25
C GLU A 558 11.39 19.31 -18.88
N VAL A 559 10.14 18.90 -18.58
CA VAL A 559 9.51 17.69 -19.15
C VAL A 559 9.46 17.76 -20.67
N LYS A 560 9.16 18.93 -21.22
CA LYS A 560 9.15 19.18 -22.67
C LYS A 560 10.52 18.92 -23.30
N VAL A 561 11.58 19.49 -22.72
CA VAL A 561 12.95 19.32 -23.20
C VAL A 561 13.38 17.84 -23.08
N ASP A 562 13.04 17.20 -21.96
CA ASP A 562 13.33 15.79 -21.71
C ASP A 562 12.65 14.88 -22.72
N LEU A 563 11.32 15.04 -22.91
CA LEU A 563 10.52 14.22 -23.79
C LEU A 563 10.96 14.37 -25.25
N LEU A 564 11.16 15.61 -25.72
CA LEU A 564 11.54 15.86 -27.09
C LEU A 564 12.99 15.44 -27.36
N GLY A 565 13.87 15.69 -26.41
CA GLY A 565 15.25 15.20 -26.50
C GLY A 565 15.29 13.68 -26.61
N PHE A 566 14.50 12.99 -25.83
CA PHE A 566 14.43 11.54 -25.83
C PHE A 566 13.80 10.97 -27.10
N LEU A 567 12.69 11.53 -27.57
CA LEU A 567 12.05 11.11 -28.82
C LEU A 567 12.99 11.29 -30.04
N LEU A 568 13.67 12.43 -30.13
CA LEU A 568 14.57 12.73 -31.25
C LEU A 568 15.88 11.94 -31.23
N SER A 569 16.36 11.52 -30.04
CA SER A 569 17.55 10.70 -29.87
C SER A 569 17.29 9.20 -30.08
N SER A 570 16.03 8.78 -30.18
CA SER A 570 15.64 7.37 -30.28
C SER A 570 15.29 7.00 -31.73
N GLN A 571 15.60 5.74 -32.13
CA GLN A 571 15.28 5.27 -33.48
C GLN A 571 13.77 4.97 -33.63
N THR A 572 13.15 4.37 -32.60
CA THR A 572 11.71 4.05 -32.61
C THR A 572 11.10 4.24 -31.23
N ALA A 573 9.84 4.62 -31.19
CA ALA A 573 9.08 4.81 -29.97
C ALA A 573 7.74 4.05 -30.02
N PHE A 574 7.31 3.55 -28.87
CA PHE A 574 6.03 2.86 -28.70
C PHE A 574 5.32 3.41 -27.46
N VAL A 575 4.14 3.99 -27.65
CA VAL A 575 3.36 4.64 -26.58
C VAL A 575 2.16 3.78 -26.24
N THR A 576 2.00 3.45 -24.96
CA THR A 576 0.86 2.66 -24.49
C THR A 576 0.16 3.31 -23.33
N TRP A 577 -1.15 3.14 -23.25
CA TRP A 577 -1.99 3.52 -22.13
C TRP A 577 -3.22 2.65 -22.05
N GLN A 578 -3.85 2.61 -20.88
CA GLN A 578 -5.13 1.92 -20.67
C GLN A 578 -6.27 2.91 -20.99
N ARG A 579 -7.23 2.50 -21.80
CA ARG A 579 -8.44 3.31 -22.09
C ARG A 579 -9.43 3.31 -20.93
N GLN A 580 -9.39 2.28 -20.10
CA GLN A 580 -10.23 2.14 -18.92
C GLN A 580 -9.37 1.77 -17.71
N LYS A 581 -9.62 2.43 -16.59
CA LYS A 581 -8.96 2.20 -15.32
C LYS A 581 -10.00 2.31 -14.21
N ASP A 582 -10.13 1.29 -13.39
CA ASP A 582 -11.11 1.23 -12.29
C ASP A 582 -12.57 1.46 -12.77
N ASN A 583 -12.93 0.96 -13.95
CA ASN A 583 -14.21 1.13 -14.65
C ASN A 583 -14.52 2.57 -15.12
N GLU A 584 -13.56 3.46 -15.14
CA GLU A 584 -13.67 4.81 -15.68
C GLU A 584 -12.88 4.95 -16.98
N ASP A 585 -13.30 5.84 -17.87
CA ASP A 585 -12.56 6.17 -19.08
C ASP A 585 -11.26 6.89 -18.70
N ASN A 586 -10.16 6.46 -19.31
CA ASN A 586 -8.83 6.98 -19.04
C ASN A 586 -8.21 7.52 -20.32
N LEU A 587 -7.74 8.75 -20.28
CA LEU A 587 -7.27 9.49 -21.44
C LEU A 587 -5.75 9.33 -21.62
N LEU A 588 -5.30 9.41 -22.86
CA LEU A 588 -3.89 9.54 -23.19
C LEU A 588 -3.36 10.86 -22.62
N SER A 589 -2.12 10.84 -22.12
CA SER A 589 -1.43 12.05 -21.65
C SER A 589 -1.48 13.17 -22.68
N PRO A 590 -1.74 14.44 -22.30
CA PRO A 590 -1.75 15.58 -23.21
C PRO A 590 -0.45 15.72 -24.02
N TRP A 591 0.69 15.32 -23.44
CA TRP A 591 1.99 15.32 -24.14
C TRP A 591 1.98 14.48 -25.42
N PHE A 592 1.41 13.28 -25.37
CA PHE A 592 1.31 12.39 -26.52
C PHE A 592 0.08 12.64 -27.38
N GLU A 593 -1.01 13.12 -26.77
CA GLU A 593 -2.25 13.40 -27.49
C GLU A 593 -2.08 14.59 -28.45
N TYR A 594 -1.39 15.66 -28.02
CA TYR A 594 -1.08 16.79 -28.91
C TYR A 594 -0.25 16.35 -30.10
N PHE A 595 0.78 15.52 -29.86
CA PHE A 595 1.60 14.97 -30.93
C PHE A 595 0.76 14.15 -31.92
N ARG A 596 -0.05 13.22 -31.45
CA ARG A 596 -0.89 12.34 -32.27
C ARG A 596 -1.93 13.12 -33.08
N LEU A 597 -2.60 14.07 -32.45
CA LEU A 597 -3.61 14.91 -33.11
C LEU A 597 -3.00 15.76 -34.23
N HIS A 598 -1.89 16.43 -33.97
CA HIS A 598 -1.20 17.23 -34.98
C HIS A 598 -0.73 16.36 -36.16
N HIS A 599 -0.18 15.18 -35.84
CA HIS A 599 0.22 14.22 -36.86
C HIS A 599 -0.99 13.77 -37.71
N THR A 600 -2.09 13.42 -37.08
CA THR A 600 -3.32 12.98 -37.76
C THR A 600 -3.88 14.08 -38.64
N VAL A 601 -3.86 15.35 -38.22
CA VAL A 601 -4.32 16.48 -39.02
C VAL A 601 -3.44 16.68 -40.26
N LEU A 602 -2.13 16.52 -40.14
CA LEU A 602 -1.21 16.78 -41.26
C LEU A 602 -1.12 15.63 -42.26
N TRP A 603 -1.18 14.38 -41.79
CA TRP A 603 -0.93 13.20 -42.65
C TRP A 603 -2.08 12.17 -42.69
N GLY A 604 -3.15 12.38 -41.91
CA GLY A 604 -4.31 11.47 -41.92
C GLY A 604 -4.07 10.11 -41.23
N ASP A 605 -2.93 9.92 -40.61
CA ASP A 605 -2.55 8.67 -39.96
C ASP A 605 -2.50 8.86 -38.43
N ASP A 606 -3.22 8.00 -37.69
CA ASP A 606 -3.33 8.03 -36.23
C ASP A 606 -2.18 7.32 -35.49
N LEU A 607 -1.19 6.84 -36.21
CA LEU A 607 0.01 6.16 -35.73
C LEU A 607 -0.28 4.87 -34.92
N LYS A 608 -1.42 4.23 -35.13
CA LYS A 608 -1.76 2.99 -34.43
C LYS A 608 -0.88 1.84 -34.84
N ASP A 609 -0.42 1.04 -33.87
CA ASP A 609 0.35 -0.18 -34.13
C ASP A 609 -0.57 -1.37 -34.50
N LYS A 610 -0.86 -1.48 -35.78
CA LYS A 610 -1.74 -2.53 -36.32
C LYS A 610 -1.14 -3.93 -36.21
N GLU A 611 0.19 -4.04 -36.18
CA GLU A 611 0.84 -5.33 -36.07
C GLU A 611 0.71 -5.91 -34.67
N VAL A 612 0.96 -5.10 -33.62
CA VAL A 612 0.74 -5.51 -32.22
C VAL A 612 -0.73 -5.85 -31.99
N GLU A 613 -1.65 -5.05 -32.53
CA GLU A 613 -3.09 -5.30 -32.43
C GLU A 613 -3.47 -6.65 -33.03
N SER A 614 -3.02 -6.94 -34.24
CA SER A 614 -3.28 -8.23 -34.91
C SER A 614 -2.73 -9.42 -34.15
N ARG A 615 -1.50 -9.32 -33.61
CA ARG A 615 -0.88 -10.40 -32.82
C ARG A 615 -1.62 -10.65 -31.51
N LEU A 616 -2.08 -9.60 -30.84
CA LEU A 616 -2.88 -9.73 -29.63
C LEU A 616 -4.21 -10.43 -29.91
N HIS A 617 -4.92 -10.00 -30.95
CA HIS A 617 -6.16 -10.65 -31.34
C HIS A 617 -5.97 -12.15 -31.67
N SER A 618 -4.89 -12.49 -32.35
CA SER A 618 -4.57 -13.90 -32.65
C SER A 618 -4.30 -14.70 -31.37
N PHE A 619 -3.61 -14.12 -30.40
CA PHE A 619 -3.33 -14.73 -29.10
C PHE A 619 -4.64 -14.92 -28.28
N GLU A 620 -5.46 -13.88 -28.20
CA GLU A 620 -6.74 -13.94 -27.47
C GLU A 620 -7.71 -14.94 -28.10
N ALA A 621 -7.76 -14.98 -29.43
CA ALA A 621 -8.57 -15.97 -30.17
C ALA A 621 -8.09 -17.40 -29.91
N SER A 622 -6.78 -17.62 -29.79
CA SER A 622 -6.22 -18.93 -29.46
C SER A 622 -6.58 -19.36 -28.04
N GLN A 623 -6.56 -18.44 -27.08
CA GLN A 623 -6.97 -18.72 -25.72
C GLN A 623 -8.47 -19.00 -25.61
N ARG A 624 -9.32 -18.29 -26.34
CA ARG A 624 -10.76 -18.53 -26.40
C ARG A 624 -11.07 -19.92 -26.96
N LYS A 625 -10.33 -20.39 -27.94
CA LYS A 625 -10.47 -21.75 -28.46
C LYS A 625 -10.12 -22.83 -27.43
N LEU A 626 -9.18 -22.57 -26.54
CA LEU A 626 -8.84 -23.46 -25.43
C LEU A 626 -9.89 -23.44 -24.31
N GLN A 627 -10.69 -22.38 -24.24
CA GLN A 627 -11.81 -22.28 -23.30
C GLN A 627 -13.14 -22.81 -23.85
N SER A 628 -13.16 -23.30 -25.11
CA SER A 628 -14.37 -23.84 -25.73
C SER A 628 -14.71 -25.20 -25.13
N GLU A 629 -15.85 -25.28 -24.55
CA GLU A 629 -16.59 -26.33 -23.89
C GLU A 629 -16.59 -26.27 -22.35
N TYR A 630 -16.82 -25.07 -21.84
CA TYR A 630 -17.27 -25.00 -20.46
C TYR A 630 -18.71 -25.51 -20.44
N LYS A 631 -18.91 -26.80 -20.16
CA LYS A 631 -20.22 -27.29 -19.81
C LYS A 631 -20.50 -26.89 -18.37
N PRO A 632 -21.55 -26.09 -18.10
CA PRO A 632 -21.90 -25.77 -16.73
C PRO A 632 -22.11 -27.08 -15.98
N LEU A 633 -21.48 -27.19 -14.82
CA LEU A 633 -21.69 -28.33 -13.94
C LEU A 633 -23.17 -28.28 -13.49
N PRO A 634 -23.89 -29.44 -13.52
CA PRO A 634 -25.24 -29.46 -13.00
C PRO A 634 -25.28 -29.08 -11.54
N GLU A 635 -26.43 -28.53 -11.11
CA GLU A 635 -26.64 -28.27 -9.68
C GLU A 635 -26.43 -29.60 -8.89
N PRO A 636 -25.81 -29.47 -7.69
CA PRO A 636 -25.62 -30.65 -6.86
C PRO A 636 -26.98 -31.17 -6.39
N ASN A 637 -27.44 -32.23 -6.99
CA ASN A 637 -28.65 -32.98 -6.57
C ASN A 637 -28.22 -34.11 -5.65
N ILE A 638 -28.22 -33.84 -4.35
CA ILE A 638 -27.81 -34.80 -3.32
C ILE A 638 -29.05 -35.40 -2.67
N ASN A 639 -29.12 -36.71 -2.66
CA ASN A 639 -30.03 -37.49 -1.81
C ASN A 639 -29.19 -38.34 -0.86
N ILE A 640 -29.65 -38.47 0.36
CA ILE A 640 -29.00 -39.29 1.40
C ILE A 640 -29.88 -40.47 1.73
N ILE A 641 -29.29 -41.58 2.11
CA ILE A 641 -30.02 -42.79 2.56
C ILE A 641 -30.30 -42.71 4.06
N ALA A 642 -31.25 -43.48 4.54
CA ALA A 642 -31.69 -43.46 5.95
C ALA A 642 -30.53 -43.62 6.96
N SER A 643 -29.51 -44.42 6.63
CA SER A 643 -28.32 -44.65 7.49
C SER A 643 -27.37 -43.43 7.55
N GLU A 644 -27.51 -42.47 6.65
CA GLU A 644 -26.68 -41.26 6.61
C GLU A 644 -27.33 -40.07 7.35
N ILE A 645 -28.63 -40.22 7.70
CA ILE A 645 -29.31 -39.21 8.49
C ILE A 645 -28.71 -39.18 9.88
N PRO A 646 -28.26 -38.00 10.37
CA PRO A 646 -27.71 -37.89 11.70
C PRO A 646 -28.71 -38.33 12.79
N ALA A 647 -28.29 -39.22 13.70
CA ALA A 647 -29.13 -39.67 14.82
C ALA A 647 -29.46 -38.54 15.80
N GLN A 648 -28.74 -37.40 15.73
CA GLN A 648 -28.93 -36.23 16.59
C GLN A 648 -28.90 -34.97 15.72
N ILE A 649 -29.88 -34.10 15.92
CA ILE A 649 -29.98 -32.81 15.21
C ILE A 649 -30.10 -31.68 16.23
N SER A 650 -29.21 -30.71 16.15
CA SER A 650 -29.31 -29.52 16.97
C SER A 650 -30.33 -28.52 16.41
N VAL A 651 -30.82 -27.60 17.24
CA VAL A 651 -31.68 -26.49 16.80
C VAL A 651 -31.03 -25.69 15.67
N SER A 652 -29.72 -25.46 15.74
CA SER A 652 -28.97 -24.79 14.66
C SER A 652 -28.82 -25.66 13.42
N GLY A 653 -28.72 -26.98 13.55
CA GLY A 653 -28.71 -27.92 12.44
C GLY A 653 -30.04 -27.94 11.70
N TYR A 654 -31.14 -27.92 12.42
CA TYR A 654 -32.46 -27.77 11.84
C TYR A 654 -32.67 -26.45 11.12
N GLN A 655 -32.18 -25.35 11.71
CA GLN A 655 -32.16 -24.04 11.02
C GLN A 655 -31.36 -24.08 9.72
N SER A 656 -30.24 -24.78 9.70
CA SER A 656 -29.44 -24.94 8.46
C SER A 656 -30.20 -25.72 7.37
N LEU A 657 -31.07 -26.66 7.75
CA LEU A 657 -31.96 -27.38 6.81
C LEU A 657 -33.03 -26.47 6.21
N LEU A 658 -33.60 -25.56 7.03
CA LEU A 658 -34.59 -24.58 6.57
C LEU A 658 -33.94 -23.50 5.69
N ASP A 659 -32.77 -23.06 6.06
CA ASP A 659 -32.00 -22.05 5.32
C ASP A 659 -31.54 -22.55 3.94
N CYS A 660 -31.03 -23.78 3.87
CA CYS A 660 -30.63 -24.44 2.64
C CYS A 660 -30.36 -25.95 2.88
N PRO A 661 -31.14 -26.86 2.28
CA PRO A 661 -30.93 -28.30 2.44
C PRO A 661 -29.54 -28.78 2.10
N TYR A 662 -28.86 -28.19 1.07
CA TYR A 662 -27.48 -28.50 0.73
C TYR A 662 -26.51 -28.07 1.83
N GLN A 663 -26.73 -26.90 2.47
CA GLN A 663 -25.94 -26.47 3.59
C GLN A 663 -26.06 -27.42 4.80
N PHE A 664 -27.27 -27.90 5.07
CA PHE A 664 -27.48 -28.93 6.07
C PHE A 664 -26.70 -30.22 5.76
N PHE A 665 -26.74 -30.67 4.51
CA PHE A 665 -25.97 -31.85 4.08
C PHE A 665 -24.48 -31.67 4.37
N VAL A 666 -23.88 -30.57 3.95
CA VAL A 666 -22.42 -30.34 4.14
C VAL A 666 -22.07 -30.20 5.62
N ARG A 667 -22.82 -29.41 6.39
CA ARG A 667 -22.53 -29.15 7.79
C ARG A 667 -22.88 -30.28 8.76
N ASN A 668 -24.00 -30.94 8.56
CA ASN A 668 -24.58 -31.86 9.53
C ASN A 668 -24.41 -33.33 9.13
N VAL A 669 -24.47 -33.64 7.85
CA VAL A 669 -24.27 -35.01 7.35
C VAL A 669 -22.80 -35.28 7.13
N LEU A 670 -22.12 -34.47 6.28
CA LEU A 670 -20.68 -34.60 6.03
C LEU A 670 -19.80 -34.08 7.16
N ARG A 671 -20.39 -33.29 8.07
CA ARG A 671 -19.68 -32.62 9.20
C ARG A 671 -18.49 -31.80 8.77
N THR A 672 -18.55 -31.19 7.60
CA THR A 672 -17.51 -30.33 7.02
C THR A 672 -17.82 -28.88 7.33
N ARG A 673 -16.81 -28.16 7.78
CA ARG A 673 -16.90 -26.72 8.08
C ARG A 673 -15.70 -26.01 7.51
N GLU A 674 -15.88 -24.76 7.13
CA GLU A 674 -14.76 -23.88 6.84
C GLU A 674 -13.88 -23.73 8.09
N PRO A 675 -12.55 -23.88 7.98
CA PRO A 675 -11.67 -23.62 9.10
C PRO A 675 -11.77 -22.14 9.51
N ASP A 676 -11.77 -21.89 10.82
CA ASP A 676 -11.79 -20.51 11.33
C ASP A 676 -10.56 -19.75 10.83
N SER A 677 -10.75 -18.52 10.33
CA SER A 677 -9.66 -17.65 9.94
C SER A 677 -8.85 -17.20 11.17
N VAL A 678 -7.56 -16.96 10.97
CA VAL A 678 -6.69 -16.37 11.99
C VAL A 678 -6.80 -14.85 11.85
N ASP A 679 -7.86 -14.27 12.40
CA ASP A 679 -8.08 -12.83 12.37
C ASP A 679 -7.43 -12.14 13.56
N GLU A 680 -6.95 -10.93 13.35
CA GLU A 680 -6.33 -10.10 14.40
C GLU A 680 -7.37 -9.57 15.37
N ASP A 681 -8.57 -9.24 14.88
CA ASP A 681 -9.66 -8.69 15.66
C ASP A 681 -10.76 -9.73 15.94
N PRO A 682 -11.34 -9.74 17.15
CA PRO A 682 -12.42 -10.64 17.49
C PRO A 682 -13.69 -10.30 16.70
N SER A 683 -14.38 -11.34 16.25
CA SER A 683 -15.60 -11.25 15.45
C SER A 683 -16.84 -10.84 16.29
N LYS A 684 -17.89 -10.33 15.62
CA LYS A 684 -19.18 -10.08 16.28
C LYS A 684 -19.80 -11.33 16.94
N ARG A 685 -19.51 -12.53 16.43
CA ARG A 685 -19.91 -13.81 17.02
C ARG A 685 -19.22 -14.02 18.37
N GLU A 686 -17.94 -13.71 18.47
CA GLU A 686 -17.20 -13.82 19.72
C GLU A 686 -17.72 -12.83 20.75
N LEU A 687 -18.09 -11.60 20.36
CA LEU A 687 -18.78 -10.66 21.24
C LEU A 687 -20.09 -11.24 21.78
N GLY A 688 -20.92 -11.84 20.94
CA GLY A 688 -22.14 -12.53 21.38
C GLY A 688 -21.83 -13.59 22.43
N ASN A 689 -20.88 -14.48 22.19
CA ASN A 689 -20.47 -15.52 23.12
C ASN A 689 -19.98 -14.96 24.47
N VAL A 690 -19.28 -13.80 24.44
CA VAL A 690 -18.84 -13.13 25.68
C VAL A 690 -20.02 -12.61 26.47
N ILE A 691 -21.01 -12.01 25.82
CA ILE A 691 -22.21 -11.50 26.48
C ILE A 691 -22.93 -12.65 27.19
N HIS A 692 -23.21 -13.77 26.54
CA HIS A 692 -23.83 -14.94 27.15
C HIS A 692 -23.04 -15.43 28.37
N LYS A 693 -21.72 -15.55 28.24
CA LYS A 693 -20.86 -15.99 29.34
C LYS A 693 -20.81 -15.01 30.52
N VAL A 694 -20.90 -13.71 30.26
CA VAL A 694 -20.97 -12.68 31.29
C VAL A 694 -22.29 -12.82 32.04
N LEU A 695 -23.42 -12.97 31.35
CA LEU A 695 -24.75 -13.13 31.94
C LEU A 695 -24.84 -14.42 32.75
N GLU A 696 -24.39 -15.55 32.21
CA GLU A 696 -24.31 -16.83 32.93
C GLU A 696 -23.55 -16.69 34.26
N LYS A 697 -22.30 -16.20 34.21
CA LYS A 697 -21.47 -16.05 35.41
C LYS A 697 -22.04 -15.07 36.41
N PHE A 698 -22.65 -13.98 35.92
CA PHE A 698 -23.26 -12.97 36.76
C PHE A 698 -24.44 -13.57 37.53
N HIS A 699 -25.38 -14.24 36.86
CA HIS A 699 -26.57 -14.80 37.55
C HIS A 699 -26.26 -16.05 38.36
N THR A 700 -25.20 -16.78 38.04
CA THR A 700 -24.70 -17.83 38.92
C THR A 700 -24.26 -17.24 40.27
N ARG A 701 -23.67 -16.04 40.28
CA ARG A 701 -23.19 -15.36 41.47
C ARG A 701 -24.32 -14.54 42.19
N TYR A 702 -25.19 -13.97 41.37
CA TYR A 702 -26.32 -13.13 41.83
C TYR A 702 -27.65 -13.67 41.28
N PRO A 703 -28.19 -14.78 41.81
CA PRO A 703 -29.46 -15.35 41.36
C PRO A 703 -30.64 -14.41 41.55
N LYS A 704 -30.55 -13.48 42.52
CA LYS A 704 -31.54 -12.40 42.78
C LYS A 704 -30.81 -11.07 42.91
N CYS A 705 -31.30 -10.09 42.12
CA CYS A 705 -30.71 -8.76 42.02
C CYS A 705 -31.45 -7.73 42.92
N THR A 706 -32.70 -7.98 43.31
CA THR A 706 -33.57 -7.04 44.04
C THR A 706 -33.08 -6.59 45.41
N ASN A 707 -32.20 -7.35 46.04
CA ASN A 707 -31.69 -7.07 47.39
C ASN A 707 -30.29 -6.44 47.41
N VAL A 708 -29.74 -6.10 46.25
CA VAL A 708 -28.38 -5.54 46.08
C VAL A 708 -28.46 -4.20 45.38
N ASP A 709 -27.62 -3.27 45.78
CA ASP A 709 -27.52 -1.96 45.11
C ASP A 709 -27.15 -2.10 43.64
N LEU A 710 -27.84 -1.33 42.81
CA LEU A 710 -27.65 -1.39 41.36
C LEU A 710 -26.21 -1.03 40.90
N GLU A 711 -25.57 -0.08 41.60
CA GLU A 711 -24.21 0.32 41.35
C GLU A 711 -23.23 -0.79 41.67
N VAL A 712 -23.45 -1.55 42.75
CA VAL A 712 -22.64 -2.72 43.12
C VAL A 712 -22.81 -3.82 42.06
N LEU A 713 -24.05 -4.11 41.65
CA LEU A 713 -24.33 -5.10 40.63
C LEU A 713 -23.65 -4.73 39.29
N GLN A 714 -23.71 -3.45 38.90
CA GLN A 714 -23.09 -2.95 37.68
C GLN A 714 -21.55 -3.05 37.75
N PHE A 715 -20.97 -2.71 38.89
CA PHE A 715 -19.53 -2.84 39.11
C PHE A 715 -19.07 -4.30 39.01
N GLU A 716 -19.75 -5.23 39.64
CA GLU A 716 -19.48 -6.67 39.57
C GLU A 716 -19.63 -7.22 38.16
N MET A 717 -20.71 -6.86 37.47
CA MET A 717 -20.93 -7.30 36.09
C MET A 717 -19.86 -6.76 35.14
N THR A 718 -19.42 -5.53 35.32
CA THR A 718 -18.31 -4.93 34.58
C THR A 718 -16.99 -5.64 34.88
N GLY A 719 -16.75 -6.07 36.11
CA GLY A 719 -15.60 -6.89 36.50
C GLY A 719 -15.59 -8.22 35.77
N ILE A 720 -16.72 -8.96 35.81
CA ILE A 720 -16.88 -10.24 35.10
C ILE A 720 -16.66 -10.07 33.58
N ALA A 721 -17.16 -8.98 33.00
CA ALA A 721 -16.96 -8.67 31.59
C ALA A 721 -15.49 -8.39 31.28
N ARG A 722 -14.79 -7.62 32.12
CA ARG A 722 -13.35 -7.37 31.95
C ARG A 722 -12.56 -8.66 31.93
N ASP A 723 -12.84 -9.58 32.86
CA ASP A 723 -12.18 -10.87 32.91
C ASP A 723 -12.50 -11.74 31.67
N ALA A 724 -13.73 -11.69 31.19
CA ALA A 724 -14.14 -12.40 29.99
C ALA A 724 -13.46 -11.84 28.73
N PHE A 725 -13.31 -10.52 28.62
CA PHE A 725 -12.61 -9.86 27.51
C PHE A 725 -11.08 -10.00 27.60
N ALA A 726 -10.51 -10.10 28.78
CA ALA A 726 -9.07 -10.33 28.95
C ALA A 726 -8.60 -11.64 28.27
N MET A 727 -9.53 -12.57 28.06
CA MET A 727 -9.26 -13.83 27.35
C MET A 727 -9.40 -13.70 25.82
N LEU A 728 -9.85 -12.56 25.30
CA LEU A 728 -9.92 -12.34 23.85
C LEU A 728 -8.58 -11.80 23.33
N VAL A 729 -8.02 -12.50 22.37
CA VAL A 729 -6.86 -12.03 21.61
C VAL A 729 -7.39 -11.08 20.54
N GLY A 730 -6.89 -9.84 20.51
CA GLY A 730 -7.30 -8.84 19.52
C GLY A 730 -6.76 -7.45 19.83
N SER A 731 -7.01 -6.50 18.94
CA SER A 731 -6.57 -5.13 19.15
C SER A 731 -7.21 -4.55 20.41
N ARG A 732 -6.39 -3.96 21.27
CA ARG A 732 -6.86 -3.32 22.51
C ARG A 732 -7.96 -2.29 22.24
N GLY A 733 -7.92 -1.61 21.07
CA GLY A 733 -8.91 -0.62 20.67
C GLY A 733 -10.31 -1.20 20.47
N VAL A 734 -10.44 -2.34 19.77
CA VAL A 734 -11.75 -3.00 19.55
C VAL A 734 -12.36 -3.48 20.85
N VAL A 735 -11.56 -4.12 21.71
CA VAL A 735 -12.00 -4.62 23.01
C VAL A 735 -12.45 -3.47 23.91
N HIS A 736 -11.72 -2.36 23.96
CA HIS A 736 -12.13 -1.17 24.72
C HIS A 736 -13.44 -0.56 24.19
N GLY A 737 -13.60 -0.49 22.87
CA GLY A 737 -14.84 -0.01 22.24
C GLY A 737 -16.05 -0.89 22.59
N TRP A 738 -15.88 -2.21 22.68
CA TRP A 738 -16.92 -3.14 23.11
C TRP A 738 -17.23 -3.02 24.58
N MET A 739 -16.22 -2.91 25.43
CA MET A 739 -16.40 -2.70 26.87
C MET A 739 -17.19 -1.42 27.16
N ALA A 740 -16.87 -0.32 26.49
CA ALA A 740 -17.59 0.94 26.65
C ALA A 740 -19.08 0.80 26.26
N ARG A 741 -19.39 0.07 25.20
CA ARG A 741 -20.80 -0.21 24.81
C ARG A 741 -21.52 -1.06 25.83
N LEU A 742 -20.89 -2.10 26.35
CA LEU A 742 -21.49 -3.00 27.31
C LEU A 742 -21.72 -2.34 28.67
N HIS A 743 -20.89 -1.39 29.09
CA HIS A 743 -21.09 -0.67 30.34
C HIS A 743 -22.43 0.05 30.38
N GLY A 744 -22.83 0.73 29.31
CA GLY A 744 -24.15 1.37 29.18
C GLY A 744 -25.31 0.35 29.13
N LEU A 745 -25.09 -0.78 28.47
CA LEU A 745 -26.05 -1.86 28.35
C LEU A 745 -26.33 -2.57 29.70
N PHE A 746 -25.26 -2.79 30.49
CA PHE A 746 -25.38 -3.47 31.78
C PHE A 746 -26.31 -2.75 32.74
N LYS A 747 -26.28 -1.43 32.80
CA LYS A 747 -27.18 -0.67 33.62
C LYS A 747 -28.64 -0.95 33.27
N GLN A 748 -28.99 -0.86 32.00
CA GLN A 748 -30.33 -1.10 31.49
C GLN A 748 -30.79 -2.54 31.68
N TYR A 749 -29.88 -3.49 31.47
CA TYR A 749 -30.15 -4.88 31.73
C TYR A 749 -30.48 -5.16 33.22
N LEU A 750 -29.70 -4.59 34.11
CA LEU A 750 -29.92 -4.73 35.55
C LEU A 750 -31.21 -4.07 36.00
N GLU A 751 -31.56 -2.89 35.48
CA GLU A 751 -32.85 -2.23 35.74
C GLU A 751 -34.00 -3.11 35.25
N TRP A 752 -33.89 -3.68 34.05
CA TRP A 752 -34.90 -4.62 33.54
C TRP A 752 -34.99 -5.88 34.42
N GLN A 753 -33.87 -6.45 34.83
CA GLN A 753 -33.82 -7.64 35.66
C GLN A 753 -34.47 -7.42 37.05
N VAL A 754 -34.12 -6.34 37.69
CA VAL A 754 -34.71 -5.96 39.02
C VAL A 754 -36.22 -5.73 38.91
N GLN A 755 -36.66 -5.08 37.81
CA GLN A 755 -38.08 -4.88 37.57
C GLN A 755 -38.80 -6.21 37.36
N ARG A 756 -38.20 -7.11 36.59
CA ARG A 756 -38.77 -8.43 36.33
C ARG A 756 -38.87 -9.30 37.59
N GLU A 757 -37.87 -9.25 38.46
CA GLU A 757 -37.93 -9.91 39.76
C GLU A 757 -39.04 -9.34 40.67
N LYS A 758 -39.25 -8.00 40.66
CA LYS A 758 -40.33 -7.36 41.38
C LYS A 758 -41.73 -7.78 40.87
N GLU A 759 -41.82 -8.11 39.59
CA GLU A 759 -43.04 -8.65 38.96
C GLU A 759 -43.27 -10.13 39.32
N GLY A 760 -42.39 -10.78 40.06
CA GLY A 760 -42.53 -12.15 40.52
C GLY A 760 -41.84 -13.23 39.68
N TRP A 761 -41.05 -12.83 38.69
CA TRP A 761 -40.26 -13.76 37.89
C TRP A 761 -38.98 -14.16 38.61
N THR A 762 -38.62 -15.43 38.53
CA THR A 762 -37.35 -15.96 39.05
C THR A 762 -36.61 -16.75 37.99
N ILE A 763 -35.28 -16.62 37.93
CA ILE A 763 -34.43 -17.42 37.07
C ILE A 763 -34.37 -18.83 37.62
N VAL A 764 -34.76 -19.82 36.80
CA VAL A 764 -34.73 -21.23 37.18
C VAL A 764 -33.54 -21.93 36.55
N GLU A 765 -33.24 -21.67 35.27
CA GLU A 765 -32.18 -22.32 34.55
C GLU A 765 -31.43 -21.32 33.66
N MET A 766 -30.10 -21.54 33.55
CA MET A 766 -29.19 -20.79 32.66
C MET A 766 -28.33 -21.76 31.85
N GLU A 767 -28.16 -21.48 30.55
CA GLU A 767 -27.33 -22.28 29.62
C GLU A 767 -27.59 -23.78 29.74
N ALA A 768 -28.88 -24.19 29.84
CA ALA A 768 -29.29 -25.56 30.09
C ALA A 768 -29.51 -26.33 28.79
N ASP A 769 -29.05 -27.57 28.77
CA ASP A 769 -29.25 -28.48 27.64
C ASP A 769 -30.59 -29.26 27.74
N PHE A 770 -31.39 -29.19 26.67
CA PHE A 770 -32.67 -29.91 26.54
C PHE A 770 -32.67 -30.79 25.32
N GLU A 771 -33.40 -31.88 25.38
CA GLU A 771 -33.53 -32.85 24.30
C GLU A 771 -34.91 -33.43 24.22
N ARG A 772 -35.33 -33.77 22.99
CA ARG A 772 -36.60 -34.42 22.69
C ARG A 772 -36.42 -35.41 21.53
N ASN A 773 -36.97 -36.61 21.64
CA ASN A 773 -36.94 -37.58 20.55
C ASN A 773 -38.19 -37.43 19.70
N PHE A 774 -38.03 -37.50 18.40
CA PHE A 774 -39.12 -37.60 17.44
C PHE A 774 -38.92 -38.77 16.51
N MET A 775 -40.00 -39.26 15.91
CA MET A 775 -39.99 -40.42 15.03
C MET A 775 -40.38 -40.03 13.62
N THR A 776 -39.61 -40.49 12.63
CA THR A 776 -40.01 -40.38 11.23
C THR A 776 -41.09 -41.40 10.88
N LEU A 777 -41.79 -41.21 9.77
CA LEU A 777 -42.80 -42.18 9.28
C LEU A 777 -42.22 -43.54 8.91
N GLY A 778 -40.91 -43.60 8.62
CA GLY A 778 -40.15 -44.82 8.38
C GLY A 778 -39.66 -45.53 9.64
N GLY A 779 -39.90 -44.92 10.82
CA GLY A 779 -39.53 -45.47 12.11
C GLY A 779 -38.14 -45.15 12.61
N LEU A 780 -37.46 -44.18 12.00
CA LEU A 780 -36.17 -43.69 12.47
C LEU A 780 -36.35 -42.74 13.66
N SER A 781 -35.72 -43.02 14.79
CA SER A 781 -35.71 -42.17 15.98
C SER A 781 -34.61 -41.16 15.88
N ILE A 782 -34.93 -39.87 15.94
CA ILE A 782 -33.96 -38.77 15.89
C ILE A 782 -34.04 -37.95 17.16
N LYS A 783 -32.90 -37.70 17.79
CA LYS A 783 -32.76 -36.88 18.96
C LYS A 783 -32.61 -35.40 18.53
N PHE A 784 -33.61 -34.59 18.87
CA PHE A 784 -33.59 -33.15 18.70
C PHE A 784 -33.09 -32.49 19.98
N PHE A 785 -32.09 -31.64 19.91
CA PHE A 785 -31.49 -31.08 21.10
C PHE A 785 -31.06 -29.61 20.90
N GLY A 786 -31.01 -28.87 22.01
CA GLY A 786 -30.57 -27.50 22.01
C GLY A 786 -30.20 -27.00 23.40
N ARG A 787 -29.40 -25.95 23.45
CA ARG A 787 -29.02 -25.26 24.67
C ARG A 787 -29.79 -23.98 24.79
N VAL A 788 -30.58 -23.83 25.84
CA VAL A 788 -31.41 -22.69 26.10
C VAL A 788 -30.64 -21.69 26.98
N ASP A 789 -30.60 -20.42 26.58
CA ASP A 789 -29.80 -19.42 27.29
C ASP A 789 -30.31 -19.17 28.72
N ARG A 790 -31.64 -19.06 28.86
CA ARG A 790 -32.26 -18.80 30.17
C ARG A 790 -33.72 -19.23 30.20
N ILE A 791 -34.18 -19.73 31.37
CA ILE A 791 -35.55 -20.01 31.65
C ILE A 791 -35.95 -19.29 32.94
N ASP A 792 -37.04 -18.49 32.86
CA ASP A 792 -37.65 -17.85 33.99
C ASP A 792 -38.98 -18.54 34.34
N GLU A 793 -39.28 -18.56 35.64
CA GLU A 793 -40.57 -19.07 36.17
C GLU A 793 -41.25 -17.95 36.98
N TYR A 794 -42.56 -17.76 36.71
CA TYR A 794 -43.44 -16.89 37.47
C TYR A 794 -44.28 -17.69 38.44
N GLN A 795 -44.22 -17.34 39.71
CA GLN A 795 -45.03 -17.96 40.77
C GLN A 795 -46.02 -16.91 41.28
N GLY A 796 -47.21 -16.89 40.69
CA GLY A 796 -48.32 -16.07 41.15
C GLY A 796 -49.06 -16.69 42.36
N VAL A 797 -49.63 -15.82 43.23
CA VAL A 797 -50.46 -16.31 44.33
C VAL A 797 -51.79 -16.77 43.73
N ASN A 798 -52.01 -18.10 43.67
CA ASN A 798 -53.17 -18.81 43.09
C ASN A 798 -53.21 -18.94 41.57
N GLU A 799 -52.09 -18.82 40.84
CA GLU A 799 -51.99 -19.13 39.41
C GLU A 799 -51.05 -20.32 39.18
N ASP A 800 -51.31 -21.09 38.10
CA ASP A 800 -50.35 -22.13 37.66
C ASP A 800 -49.00 -21.47 37.35
N PRO A 801 -47.86 -22.10 37.68
CA PRO A 801 -46.57 -21.57 37.36
C PRO A 801 -46.40 -21.37 35.85
N LYS A 802 -46.05 -20.16 35.45
CA LYS A 802 -45.76 -19.85 34.02
C LYS A 802 -44.25 -19.92 33.78
N ARG A 803 -43.81 -20.56 32.72
CA ARG A 803 -42.41 -20.62 32.31
C ARG A 803 -42.20 -19.87 31.02
N ILE A 804 -41.04 -19.21 30.88
CA ILE A 804 -40.65 -18.53 29.67
C ILE A 804 -39.20 -18.80 29.32
N VAL A 805 -38.97 -19.19 28.07
CA VAL A 805 -37.64 -19.32 27.48
C VAL A 805 -37.17 -17.95 26.98
N ILE A 806 -35.99 -17.55 27.37
CA ILE A 806 -35.36 -16.29 26.97
C ILE A 806 -34.08 -16.58 26.19
N ASP A 807 -33.98 -16.06 24.95
CA ASP A 807 -32.82 -16.17 24.12
C ASP A 807 -32.22 -14.76 23.91
N TYR A 808 -30.95 -14.58 24.25
CA TYR A 808 -30.25 -13.30 24.19
C TYR A 808 -29.74 -13.01 22.76
N LYS A 809 -30.06 -11.83 22.23
CA LYS A 809 -29.63 -11.45 20.89
C LYS A 809 -29.05 -10.04 20.84
N ALA A 810 -27.83 -9.90 20.36
CA ALA A 810 -27.20 -8.61 20.06
C ALA A 810 -27.70 -8.06 18.70
N ARG A 811 -29.03 -7.92 18.56
CA ARG A 811 -29.76 -7.43 17.37
C ARG A 811 -30.86 -6.47 17.79
N SER A 812 -31.22 -5.53 16.90
CA SER A 812 -32.26 -4.55 17.18
C SER A 812 -33.66 -5.19 17.31
N LYS A 813 -34.52 -4.55 18.09
CA LYS A 813 -35.93 -4.93 18.31
C LYS A 813 -36.68 -5.14 16.97
N SER A 814 -36.47 -4.25 16.00
CA SER A 814 -37.13 -4.33 14.70
C SER A 814 -36.72 -5.58 13.92
N MET A 815 -35.48 -5.99 14.04
CA MET A 815 -34.97 -7.19 13.40
C MET A 815 -35.51 -8.46 14.10
N LEU A 816 -35.57 -8.45 15.43
CA LEU A 816 -36.12 -9.56 16.20
C LEU A 816 -37.63 -9.74 15.97
N LYS A 817 -38.40 -8.67 15.81
CA LYS A 817 -39.80 -8.73 15.40
C LYS A 817 -39.99 -9.43 14.05
N LYS A 818 -39.10 -9.17 13.07
CA LYS A 818 -39.11 -9.87 11.78
C LYS A 818 -38.83 -11.36 11.93
N LEU A 819 -37.89 -11.74 12.81
CA LEU A 819 -37.59 -13.15 13.06
C LEU A 819 -38.81 -13.89 13.68
N ILE A 820 -39.52 -13.25 14.58
CA ILE A 820 -40.71 -13.83 15.20
C ILE A 820 -41.89 -13.91 14.20
N SER A 821 -42.10 -12.88 13.38
CA SER A 821 -43.19 -12.89 12.39
C SER A 821 -42.98 -13.91 11.26
N SER A 822 -41.78 -14.39 11.06
CA SER A 822 -41.42 -15.47 10.12
C SER A 822 -40.87 -16.69 10.84
N TYR A 823 -41.52 -17.14 11.89
CA TYR A 823 -41.07 -18.28 12.70
C TYR A 823 -41.00 -19.61 11.90
N ASP A 824 -41.68 -19.70 10.79
CA ASP A 824 -41.58 -20.83 9.85
C ASP A 824 -40.20 -20.91 9.17
N GLU A 825 -39.58 -19.78 8.94
CA GLU A 825 -38.23 -19.67 8.36
C GLU A 825 -37.13 -19.56 9.44
N HIS A 826 -37.49 -18.95 10.59
CA HIS A 826 -36.58 -18.72 11.71
C HIS A 826 -37.03 -19.47 12.96
N ALA A 827 -36.82 -20.79 12.90
CA ALA A 827 -37.42 -21.74 13.86
C ALA A 827 -36.71 -21.80 15.24
N GLN A 828 -35.65 -20.98 15.50
CA GLN A 828 -34.82 -21.14 16.69
C GLN A 828 -35.63 -21.03 18.01
N LEU A 829 -36.39 -19.96 18.18
CA LEU A 829 -37.12 -19.72 19.42
C LEU A 829 -38.23 -20.76 19.64
N VAL A 830 -39.00 -21.08 18.59
CA VAL A 830 -40.05 -22.13 18.65
C VAL A 830 -39.42 -23.48 18.93
N SER A 831 -38.25 -23.78 18.38
CA SER A 831 -37.51 -25.01 18.68
C SER A 831 -37.13 -25.10 20.15
N TYR A 832 -36.62 -24.03 20.75
CA TYR A 832 -36.26 -24.01 22.18
C TYR A 832 -37.48 -24.20 23.07
N VAL A 833 -38.63 -23.61 22.72
CA VAL A 833 -39.88 -23.78 23.44
C VAL A 833 -40.37 -25.23 23.28
N SER A 834 -40.28 -25.84 22.09
CA SER A 834 -40.68 -27.21 21.83
C SER A 834 -39.87 -28.28 22.57
N LEU A 835 -38.65 -27.92 23.00
CA LEU A 835 -37.80 -28.81 23.81
C LEU A 835 -38.20 -28.83 25.29
N GLN A 836 -39.08 -27.91 25.73
CA GLN A 836 -39.55 -27.90 27.12
C GLN A 836 -40.53 -29.05 27.37
N PRO A 837 -40.59 -29.58 28.62
CA PRO A 837 -41.45 -30.72 28.96
C PRO A 837 -42.93 -30.41 28.92
N ASP A 838 -43.31 -29.14 29.02
CA ASP A 838 -44.70 -28.70 28.98
C ASP A 838 -45.01 -27.89 27.70
N ASN A 839 -46.20 -28.04 27.16
CA ASN A 839 -46.63 -27.28 25.99
C ASN A 839 -47.17 -25.89 26.33
N LYS A 840 -46.96 -25.37 27.58
CA LYS A 840 -47.42 -24.08 28.06
C LYS A 840 -46.29 -23.05 28.19
N THR A 841 -45.02 -23.46 28.02
CA THR A 841 -43.87 -22.60 28.10
C THR A 841 -43.89 -21.55 26.99
N GLU A 842 -43.77 -20.27 27.35
CA GLU A 842 -43.68 -19.16 26.42
C GLU A 842 -42.21 -18.95 25.93
N GLY A 843 -42.01 -18.13 24.87
CA GLY A 843 -40.71 -17.79 24.35
C GLY A 843 -40.56 -16.31 24.07
N MET A 844 -39.36 -15.75 24.36
CA MET A 844 -39.04 -14.37 23.98
C MET A 844 -37.57 -14.20 23.62
N TYR A 845 -37.32 -13.25 22.73
CA TYR A 845 -35.99 -12.68 22.54
C TYR A 845 -35.76 -11.50 23.47
N LEU A 846 -34.58 -11.43 24.08
CA LEU A 846 -34.09 -10.25 24.76
C LEU A 846 -33.02 -9.56 23.88
N SER A 847 -33.39 -8.43 23.31
CA SER A 847 -32.49 -7.59 22.50
C SER A 847 -31.47 -6.90 23.39
N LEU A 848 -30.21 -7.08 23.10
CA LEU A 848 -29.07 -6.46 23.76
C LEU A 848 -28.26 -5.65 22.73
N ASP A 849 -28.85 -4.57 22.18
CA ASP A 849 -28.24 -3.80 21.10
C ASP A 849 -28.20 -2.30 21.43
N LYS A 850 -27.07 -1.65 21.13
CA LYS A 850 -26.83 -0.19 21.18
C LYS A 850 -27.26 0.50 22.47
N GLY A 851 -27.06 -0.16 23.61
CA GLY A 851 -27.40 0.40 24.91
C GLY A 851 -28.90 0.40 25.25
N ALA A 852 -29.71 -0.43 24.55
CA ALA A 852 -31.12 -0.65 24.86
C ALA A 852 -31.36 -2.14 25.15
N VAL A 853 -32.26 -2.41 26.11
CA VAL A 853 -32.76 -3.74 26.44
C VAL A 853 -34.24 -3.76 26.12
N ASP A 854 -34.59 -4.52 25.09
CA ASP A 854 -35.96 -4.63 24.58
C ASP A 854 -36.43 -6.10 24.58
N VAL A 855 -37.67 -6.30 25.01
CA VAL A 855 -38.35 -7.61 24.96
C VAL A 855 -39.12 -7.73 23.67
N VAL A 856 -38.99 -8.88 23.02
CA VAL A 856 -39.78 -9.28 21.83
C VAL A 856 -40.33 -10.69 22.12
N ALA A 857 -41.54 -10.78 22.59
CA ALA A 857 -42.19 -12.04 22.92
C ALA A 857 -42.83 -12.68 21.69
N LEU A 858 -42.88 -14.02 21.67
CA LEU A 858 -43.64 -14.80 20.70
C LEU A 858 -45.12 -14.52 21.02
N GLU A 859 -45.82 -13.79 20.15
CA GLU A 859 -47.26 -13.55 20.33
C GLU A 859 -48.02 -14.84 20.15
N THR A 860 -48.55 -15.40 21.22
CA THR A 860 -49.17 -16.70 21.17
C THR A 860 -50.60 -16.63 21.68
N HIS A 861 -51.53 -16.61 20.76
CA HIS A 861 -52.91 -16.97 21.07
C HIS A 861 -53.07 -18.48 21.18
N ASN A 862 -52.08 -19.28 20.78
CA ASN A 862 -52.15 -20.74 20.86
C ASN A 862 -50.75 -21.39 20.74
N ILE A 863 -49.89 -21.21 21.77
CA ILE A 863 -48.51 -21.75 21.81
C ILE A 863 -48.53 -23.26 21.59
N GLY A 864 -49.45 -24.01 22.18
CA GLY A 864 -49.54 -25.44 22.02
C GLY A 864 -49.69 -25.90 20.56
N SER A 865 -50.53 -25.22 19.78
CA SER A 865 -50.71 -25.55 18.37
C SER A 865 -49.46 -25.23 17.53
N SER A 866 -48.78 -24.13 17.82
CA SER A 866 -47.51 -23.78 17.12
C SER A 866 -46.38 -24.74 17.42
N ILE A 867 -46.32 -25.28 18.63
CA ILE A 867 -45.35 -26.33 18.99
C ILE A 867 -45.68 -27.63 18.25
N GLU A 868 -46.95 -28.06 18.20
CA GLU A 868 -47.42 -29.27 17.49
C GLU A 868 -47.15 -29.14 15.99
N GLU A 869 -47.44 -28.01 15.38
CA GLU A 869 -47.13 -27.73 13.97
C GLU A 869 -45.63 -27.80 13.69
N HIS A 870 -44.83 -27.23 14.57
CA HIS A 870 -43.36 -27.23 14.44
C HIS A 870 -42.81 -28.66 14.50
N ILE A 871 -43.23 -29.46 15.46
CA ILE A 871 -42.80 -30.86 15.59
C ILE A 871 -43.28 -31.68 14.40
N SER A 872 -44.56 -31.56 14.00
CA SER A 872 -45.10 -32.25 12.83
C SER A 872 -44.36 -31.89 11.54
N ARG A 873 -43.94 -30.62 11.37
CA ARG A 873 -43.13 -30.20 10.26
C ARG A 873 -41.73 -30.83 10.30
N LEU A 874 -41.12 -30.90 11.47
CA LEU A 874 -39.80 -31.52 11.66
C LEU A 874 -39.85 -33.01 11.32
N GLU A 875 -40.86 -33.76 11.83
CA GLU A 875 -41.11 -35.16 11.51
C GLU A 875 -41.38 -35.39 10.01
N SER A 876 -42.17 -34.52 9.38
CA SER A 876 -42.45 -34.56 7.96
C SER A 876 -41.22 -34.37 7.09
N LEU A 877 -40.41 -33.35 7.40
CA LEU A 877 -39.18 -33.06 6.64
C LEU A 877 -38.18 -34.20 6.71
N PHE A 878 -37.91 -34.73 7.92
CA PHE A 878 -37.00 -35.87 8.06
C PHE A 878 -37.57 -37.17 7.47
N SER A 879 -38.89 -37.37 7.48
CA SER A 879 -39.54 -38.49 6.77
C SER A 879 -39.37 -38.36 5.24
N GLN A 880 -39.41 -37.16 4.69
CA GLN A 880 -39.11 -36.91 3.26
C GLN A 880 -37.66 -37.20 2.93
N ILE A 881 -36.72 -36.77 3.76
CA ILE A 881 -35.30 -37.03 3.60
C ILE A 881 -35.03 -38.53 3.68
N GLU A 882 -35.66 -39.26 4.62
CA GLU A 882 -35.57 -40.72 4.74
C GLU A 882 -36.04 -41.44 3.48
N ARG A 883 -37.02 -40.88 2.76
CA ARG A 883 -37.52 -41.43 1.48
C ARG A 883 -36.64 -41.04 0.29
N GLY A 884 -35.50 -40.39 0.49
CA GLY A 884 -34.54 -40.04 -0.53
C GLY A 884 -34.87 -38.76 -1.32
N VAL A 885 -35.63 -37.84 -0.71
CA VAL A 885 -35.84 -36.52 -1.33
C VAL A 885 -34.52 -35.77 -1.46
N VAL A 886 -34.33 -35.16 -2.62
CA VAL A 886 -33.11 -34.37 -2.93
C VAL A 886 -32.96 -33.19 -2.00
N LEU A 887 -31.72 -32.93 -1.58
CA LEU A 887 -31.30 -31.79 -0.78
C LEU A 887 -30.72 -30.69 -1.69
N PRO A 888 -31.54 -29.81 -2.28
CA PRO A 888 -31.06 -28.84 -3.27
C PRO A 888 -30.31 -27.68 -2.65
N ALA A 889 -29.43 -27.02 -3.44
CA ALA A 889 -28.76 -25.78 -3.08
C ALA A 889 -29.67 -24.58 -3.39
N ASN A 890 -30.74 -24.39 -2.61
CA ASN A 890 -31.79 -23.40 -2.87
C ASN A 890 -31.84 -22.25 -1.86
N GLY A 891 -30.75 -21.99 -1.11
CA GLY A 891 -30.72 -20.87 -0.18
C GLY A 891 -31.04 -19.52 -0.84
N VAL A 892 -31.71 -18.63 -0.11
CA VAL A 892 -32.00 -17.27 -0.57
C VAL A 892 -30.74 -16.38 -0.53
N PRO A 893 -30.68 -15.28 -1.31
CA PRO A 893 -29.47 -14.44 -1.39
C PRO A 893 -28.96 -13.94 -0.04
N SER A 894 -29.84 -13.61 0.90
CA SER A 894 -29.46 -13.17 2.26
C SER A 894 -28.73 -14.25 3.06
N ILE A 895 -29.08 -15.51 2.84
CA ILE A 895 -28.42 -16.67 3.47
C ILE A 895 -27.13 -17.00 2.72
N CYS A 896 -27.18 -17.01 1.38
CA CYS A 896 -26.03 -17.34 0.55
C CYS A 896 -24.85 -16.39 0.74
N HIS A 897 -25.11 -15.09 0.98
CA HIS A 897 -24.07 -14.08 1.16
C HIS A 897 -23.09 -14.38 2.33
N TYR A 898 -23.58 -15.05 3.38
CA TYR A 898 -22.78 -15.41 4.57
C TYR A 898 -22.56 -16.92 4.69
N CYS A 899 -22.75 -17.66 3.60
CA CYS A 899 -22.69 -19.11 3.63
C CYS A 899 -21.25 -19.63 3.48
N ASP A 900 -20.76 -20.34 4.48
CA ASP A 900 -19.44 -21.00 4.49
C ASP A 900 -19.33 -22.20 3.50
N VAL A 901 -20.46 -22.64 2.93
CA VAL A 901 -20.52 -23.73 1.96
C VAL A 901 -20.53 -23.23 0.50
N GLN A 902 -20.47 -21.93 0.27
CA GLN A 902 -20.60 -21.29 -1.05
C GLN A 902 -19.61 -21.86 -2.08
N ALA A 903 -18.35 -22.10 -1.67
CA ALA A 903 -17.30 -22.62 -2.55
C ALA A 903 -17.60 -24.01 -3.15
N VAL A 904 -18.38 -24.84 -2.46
CA VAL A 904 -18.71 -26.21 -2.91
C VAL A 904 -20.11 -26.33 -3.47
N CYS A 905 -21.06 -25.44 -3.10
CA CYS A 905 -22.44 -25.51 -3.56
C CYS A 905 -22.60 -25.08 -5.03
N ARG A 906 -21.75 -24.17 -5.55
CA ARG A 906 -21.72 -23.74 -6.96
C ARG A 906 -23.04 -23.20 -7.50
N LYS A 907 -23.98 -22.81 -6.67
CA LYS A 907 -25.29 -22.28 -7.07
C LYS A 907 -25.17 -21.13 -8.07
N ASP A 908 -24.26 -20.20 -7.82
CA ASP A 908 -24.08 -19.01 -8.64
C ASP A 908 -23.43 -19.29 -10.01
N PHE A 909 -22.84 -20.47 -10.18
CA PHE A 909 -22.23 -20.92 -11.44
C PHE A 909 -23.16 -21.84 -12.27
N SER A 910 -24.28 -22.26 -11.73
CA SER A 910 -25.28 -23.12 -12.42
C SER A 910 -26.31 -22.31 -13.22
N TRP A 911 -26.38 -20.98 -12.99
CA TRP A 911 -27.28 -20.05 -13.66
C TRP A 911 -26.71 -19.56 -14.99
N LEU A 912 -26.57 -20.45 -15.97
CA LEU A 912 -26.53 -19.98 -17.36
C LEU A 912 -27.97 -20.06 -17.91
N PRO A 913 -28.45 -19.01 -18.60
CA PRO A 913 -29.79 -19.05 -19.20
C PRO A 913 -29.87 -20.24 -20.16
N LYS A 914 -30.94 -21.02 -20.00
CA LYS A 914 -31.29 -22.10 -20.92
C LYS A 914 -31.54 -21.59 -22.32
#